data_3437b227f46f11d59fc246f405411d1a
#
_entry.id   3437b227f46f11d59fc246f405411d1a
#
_cell.length_a   1.000
_cell.length_b   1.000
_cell.length_c   1.000
_cell.angle_alpha   90.00
_cell.angle_beta   90.00
_cell.angle_gamma   90.00
#
_symmetry.space_group_name_H-M   'P 1'
#
loop_
_entity.id
_entity.type
_entity.pdbx_description
1 polymer ?
#
loop_
_entity_poly.entity_id
_entity_poly.type
_entity_poly.pdbx_seq_one_letter_code
_entity_poly.pdbx_strand_id
1 'polypeptide(L)'
;MNVHSLTLLLLSSALSLFLSCETAEKSQRRAEQALRIGEYAEAADAYKTAYRLTPATDKAARGRLAFLMGECYRRYGNSARALAAYRNAARYKNTDSTLLREEGAMMLLNGDYKNALSAFKDYVAAHPEDFVALRAYSGAQEAPTRRAKASLYTVKPAALFNNNRTDYAPSLLIEGKDRQLYFTTTRTAALGNQLSGITGLKNGDIYVAGVDEKGNWKRPEPVTSVNTPDDEGAVCFSPDGKTMYLTVCTTHPQYPRPARIYTSTRADASWSKPQPLELISDTLSNIAQPAVSPDGRWLYFVSDMPGGEGETDLWRAELKGNKDSRIVENLGPQLNTPGREMFPTFRPDGTLYFSSDGRGGMGGLDLFRAQEDTLTGRWTVEPLPPPLNSQGNDFGMTFDGLHNRGFFSSSRSTGGRGWDKLYEFSYPENLLTVKGWVYEQDGYELPAAQVQMIGSDGTNLKLPVKPDGSFEQTVSPGVDYVFLAACQGYLNAPNRLHVDSIDRPHQYVLQFPLPSMHIPVLVRNVFYAFNSAEITPESSAALDRLTNLLKENPHITIELAAHTDYRGADAYNLQLSQRRAESVVRYLTAKGIDAARLAPKGYGETMPKIVNKKLLETYPFLHEGDTLTEAYIMRLTPEQQEVCNALNRRTEFRVLRTTYGLYDKNGQPTRRTATPTPPPSKKADSDELEYVE
;
A
#
# COMPACT_ATOMS: atom_id res chain seq x y z
N MET A 1 -62.33 18.81 61.03
CA MET A 1 -61.81 18.20 59.79
C MET A 1 -62.73 17.00 59.48
N ASN A 2 -63.52 17.19 58.40
CA ASN A 2 -64.59 16.26 58.04
C ASN A 2 -64.05 14.92 57.49
N VAL A 3 -64.60 13.84 57.90
CA VAL A 3 -64.28 12.48 57.45
C VAL A 3 -64.36 12.30 55.94
N HIS A 4 -65.15 13.13 55.24
CA HIS A 4 -65.24 13.13 53.81
C HIS A 4 -63.95 13.69 53.08
N SER A 5 -63.15 14.55 53.70
CA SER A 5 -61.90 15.05 53.16
C SER A 5 -60.78 14.02 53.25
N LEU A 6 -60.82 13.13 54.23
CA LEU A 6 -59.82 12.08 54.39
C LEU A 6 -60.05 10.93 53.43
N THR A 7 -61.31 10.62 53.08
CA THR A 7 -61.67 9.58 52.10
C THR A 7 -61.36 10.03 50.66
N LEU A 8 -61.53 11.31 50.37
CA LEU A 8 -61.14 11.86 49.03
C LEU A 8 -59.61 11.89 48.84
N LEU A 9 -58.84 12.18 49.91
CA LEU A 9 -57.34 12.14 49.83
C LEU A 9 -56.82 10.71 49.73
N LEU A 10 -57.44 9.72 50.37
CA LEU A 10 -57.11 8.29 50.29
C LEU A 10 -57.48 7.71 48.88
N LEU A 11 -58.61 8.16 48.30
CA LEU A 11 -58.96 7.74 46.93
C LEU A 11 -58.08 8.43 45.87
N SER A 12 -57.67 9.67 46.06
CA SER A 12 -56.74 10.33 45.13
C SER A 12 -55.33 9.78 45.23
N SER A 13 -54.87 9.35 46.43
CA SER A 13 -53.58 8.66 46.59
C SER A 13 -53.61 7.21 46.10
N ALA A 14 -54.75 6.53 46.18
CA ALA A 14 -54.93 5.20 45.57
C ALA A 14 -55.03 5.30 44.02
N LEU A 15 -55.65 6.34 43.51
CA LEU A 15 -55.71 6.56 42.03
C LEU A 15 -54.38 7.01 41.44
N SER A 16 -53.51 7.69 42.18
CA SER A 16 -52.14 8.03 41.77
C SER A 16 -51.16 6.83 41.88
N LEU A 17 -51.49 5.78 42.63
CA LEU A 17 -50.73 4.52 42.72
C LEU A 17 -51.09 3.51 41.60
N PHE A 18 -52.16 3.74 40.83
CA PHE A 18 -52.49 2.96 39.62
C PHE A 18 -51.86 3.50 38.35
N LEU A 19 -51.10 4.60 38.42
CA LEU A 19 -50.33 5.09 37.33
C LEU A 19 -49.02 4.31 37.20
N SER A 20 -49.09 3.32 36.26
CA SER A 20 -47.96 2.68 35.60
C SER A 20 -47.26 1.56 36.38
N CYS A 21 -47.99 0.51 36.76
CA CYS A 21 -47.32 -0.79 36.90
C CYS A 21 -46.84 -1.23 35.49
N GLU A 22 -45.55 -1.24 35.26
CA GLU A 22 -44.97 -1.71 34.00
C GLU A 22 -45.14 -3.24 33.94
N THR A 23 -45.94 -3.73 32.97
CA THR A 23 -46.12 -5.17 32.75
C THR A 23 -45.18 -5.68 31.68
N ALA A 24 -44.91 -6.99 31.66
CA ALA A 24 -44.08 -7.62 30.64
C ALA A 24 -44.62 -7.31 29.23
N GLU A 25 -45.92 -7.38 29.02
CA GLU A 25 -46.57 -7.08 27.72
C GLU A 25 -46.43 -5.61 27.32
N LYS A 26 -46.59 -4.67 28.28
CA LYS A 26 -46.43 -3.24 27.98
C LYS A 26 -45.01 -2.92 27.59
N SER A 27 -44.03 -3.48 28.30
CA SER A 27 -42.61 -3.32 27.98
C SER A 27 -42.26 -3.96 26.64
N GLN A 28 -42.85 -5.13 26.33
CA GLN A 28 -42.64 -5.80 25.04
C GLN A 28 -43.21 -4.97 23.90
N ARG A 29 -44.43 -4.43 24.00
CA ARG A 29 -45.00 -3.55 22.95
C ARG A 29 -44.17 -2.30 22.73
N ARG A 30 -43.62 -1.70 23.79
CA ARG A 30 -42.69 -0.56 23.67
C ARG A 30 -41.42 -0.96 22.95
N ALA A 31 -40.85 -2.13 23.25
CA ALA A 31 -39.68 -2.66 22.59
C ALA A 31 -39.92 -2.91 21.08
N GLU A 32 -41.05 -3.50 20.73
CA GLU A 32 -41.48 -3.77 19.35
C GLU A 32 -41.66 -2.47 18.56
N GLN A 33 -42.24 -1.43 19.18
CA GLN A 33 -42.37 -0.11 18.55
C GLN A 33 -40.99 0.54 18.33
N ALA A 34 -40.11 0.55 19.33
CA ALA A 34 -38.76 1.09 19.23
C ALA A 34 -37.93 0.36 18.17
N LEU A 35 -38.02 -0.99 18.14
CA LEU A 35 -37.36 -1.81 17.13
C LEU A 35 -37.82 -1.47 15.72
N ARG A 36 -39.13 -1.28 15.52
CA ARG A 36 -39.72 -0.93 14.23
C ARG A 36 -39.21 0.40 13.67
N ILE A 37 -38.94 1.38 14.54
CA ILE A 37 -38.43 2.68 14.14
C ILE A 37 -36.90 2.79 14.21
N GLY A 38 -36.19 1.66 14.48
CA GLY A 38 -34.72 1.62 14.50
C GLY A 38 -34.07 2.10 15.80
N GLU A 39 -34.82 2.30 16.87
CA GLU A 39 -34.32 2.73 18.19
C GLU A 39 -33.79 1.52 18.98
N TYR A 40 -32.68 0.93 18.52
CA TYR A 40 -32.18 -0.36 18.98
C TYR A 40 -31.77 -0.41 20.44
N ALA A 41 -31.17 0.66 20.98
CA ALA A 41 -30.78 0.72 22.38
C ALA A 41 -32.02 0.84 23.28
N GLU A 42 -33.01 1.63 22.88
CA GLU A 42 -34.29 1.74 23.58
C GLU A 42 -35.07 0.42 23.55
N ALA A 43 -35.12 -0.23 22.39
CA ALA A 43 -35.72 -1.53 22.21
C ALA A 43 -35.06 -2.61 23.13
N ALA A 44 -33.71 -2.62 23.18
CA ALA A 44 -32.96 -3.55 24.03
C ALA A 44 -33.29 -3.38 25.52
N ASP A 45 -33.38 -2.14 25.98
CA ASP A 45 -33.71 -1.85 27.40
C ASP A 45 -35.17 -2.20 27.72
N ALA A 46 -36.10 -1.97 26.81
CA ALA A 46 -37.49 -2.36 26.94
C ALA A 46 -37.65 -3.90 26.90
N TYR A 47 -37.00 -4.64 26.00
CA TYR A 47 -36.96 -6.09 26.00
C TYR A 47 -36.31 -6.67 27.25
N LYS A 48 -35.26 -6.05 27.76
CA LYS A 48 -34.63 -6.44 29.04
C LYS A 48 -35.61 -6.31 30.21
N THR A 49 -36.42 -5.26 30.21
CA THR A 49 -37.47 -5.07 31.23
C THR A 49 -38.55 -6.09 31.06
N ALA A 50 -39.06 -6.34 29.84
CA ALA A 50 -40.04 -7.42 29.60
C ALA A 50 -39.52 -8.79 30.03
N TYR A 51 -38.28 -9.14 29.68
CA TYR A 51 -37.61 -10.38 30.07
C TYR A 51 -37.58 -10.57 31.64
N ARG A 52 -37.23 -9.48 32.34
CA ARG A 52 -37.19 -9.51 33.83
C ARG A 52 -38.56 -9.73 34.47
N LEU A 53 -39.62 -9.14 33.88
CA LEU A 53 -40.99 -9.23 34.35
C LEU A 53 -41.68 -10.56 33.93
N THR A 54 -41.16 -11.26 32.92
CA THR A 54 -41.69 -12.56 32.47
C THR A 54 -41.37 -13.66 33.48
N PRO A 55 -42.35 -14.47 33.93
CA PRO A 55 -42.13 -15.55 34.87
C PRO A 55 -41.02 -16.51 34.42
N ALA A 56 -40.23 -17.02 35.39
CA ALA A 56 -39.14 -17.96 35.08
C ALA A 56 -39.65 -19.32 34.53
N THR A 57 -40.91 -19.65 34.79
CA THR A 57 -41.60 -20.83 34.27
C THR A 57 -41.94 -20.72 32.77
N ASP A 58 -42.13 -19.51 32.26
CA ASP A 58 -42.37 -19.28 30.84
C ASP A 58 -41.06 -19.23 30.07
N LYS A 59 -40.49 -20.41 29.84
CA LYS A 59 -39.20 -20.57 29.15
C LYS A 59 -39.27 -20.13 27.70
N ALA A 60 -40.40 -20.33 27.01
CA ALA A 60 -40.60 -19.99 25.62
C ALA A 60 -40.58 -18.46 25.41
N ALA A 61 -41.35 -17.71 26.20
CA ALA A 61 -41.35 -16.26 26.14
C ALA A 61 -39.96 -15.68 26.50
N ARG A 62 -39.30 -16.18 27.54
CA ARG A 62 -37.96 -15.77 27.91
C ARG A 62 -36.94 -16.05 26.83
N GLY A 63 -36.98 -17.18 26.12
CA GLY A 63 -36.13 -17.52 25.03
C GLY A 63 -36.30 -16.53 23.86
N ARG A 64 -37.55 -16.24 23.50
CA ARG A 64 -37.85 -15.26 22.44
C ARG A 64 -37.39 -13.84 22.79
N LEU A 65 -37.66 -13.36 24.01
CA LEU A 65 -37.24 -12.04 24.45
C LEU A 65 -35.72 -11.92 24.51
N ALA A 66 -35.01 -12.98 24.95
CA ALA A 66 -33.55 -13.01 24.93
C ALA A 66 -32.98 -12.94 23.53
N PHE A 67 -33.58 -13.63 22.55
CA PHE A 67 -33.18 -13.55 21.15
C PHE A 67 -33.36 -12.13 20.59
N LEU A 68 -34.55 -11.52 20.74
CA LEU A 68 -34.83 -10.16 20.28
C LEU A 68 -33.93 -9.11 20.95
N MET A 69 -33.58 -9.32 22.21
CA MET A 69 -32.60 -8.50 22.90
C MET A 69 -31.20 -8.62 22.29
N GLY A 70 -30.81 -9.84 21.89
CA GLY A 70 -29.59 -10.12 21.16
C GLY A 70 -29.54 -9.38 19.82
N GLU A 71 -30.65 -9.42 19.06
CA GLU A 71 -30.81 -8.68 17.81
C GLU A 71 -30.62 -7.17 17.99
N CYS A 72 -31.21 -6.58 19.02
CA CYS A 72 -31.02 -5.17 19.31
C CYS A 72 -29.55 -4.85 19.65
N TYR A 73 -28.90 -5.64 20.52
CA TYR A 73 -27.49 -5.44 20.87
C TYR A 73 -26.56 -5.59 19.67
N ARG A 74 -26.82 -6.55 18.77
CA ARG A 74 -26.07 -6.75 17.53
C ARG A 74 -26.16 -5.52 16.64
N ARG A 75 -27.37 -4.99 16.43
CA ARG A 75 -27.63 -3.87 15.51
C ARG A 75 -26.96 -2.56 15.94
N TYR A 76 -26.81 -2.31 17.24
CA TYR A 76 -26.00 -1.16 17.66
C TYR A 76 -24.56 -1.49 18.09
N GLY A 77 -24.06 -2.67 17.66
CA GLY A 77 -22.64 -3.01 17.73
C GLY A 77 -22.15 -3.59 19.04
N ASN A 78 -23.01 -3.87 20.04
CA ASN A 78 -22.57 -4.45 21.32
C ASN A 78 -22.48 -5.98 21.25
N SER A 79 -21.44 -6.50 20.63
CA SER A 79 -21.26 -7.94 20.37
C SER A 79 -21.18 -8.77 21.66
N ALA A 80 -20.60 -8.24 22.73
CA ALA A 80 -20.51 -8.96 23.99
C ALA A 80 -21.89 -9.17 24.64
N ARG A 81 -22.75 -8.14 24.65
CA ARG A 81 -24.13 -8.27 25.16
C ARG A 81 -25.00 -9.09 24.23
N ALA A 82 -24.82 -8.96 22.91
CA ALA A 82 -25.55 -9.77 21.96
C ALA A 82 -25.22 -11.24 22.14
N LEU A 83 -23.95 -11.63 22.23
CA LEU A 83 -23.53 -13.01 22.48
C LEU A 83 -24.13 -13.56 23.80
N ALA A 84 -24.12 -12.78 24.87
CA ALA A 84 -24.71 -13.20 26.14
C ALA A 84 -26.23 -13.42 26.03
N ALA A 85 -26.92 -12.57 25.26
CA ALA A 85 -28.35 -12.68 25.03
C ALA A 85 -28.71 -13.90 24.15
N TYR A 86 -27.96 -14.16 23.07
CA TYR A 86 -28.14 -15.33 22.21
C TYR A 86 -27.87 -16.65 22.97
N ARG A 87 -26.79 -16.73 23.76
CA ARG A 87 -26.52 -17.88 24.64
C ARG A 87 -27.64 -18.12 25.64
N ASN A 88 -28.27 -17.04 26.11
CA ASN A 88 -29.43 -17.16 26.98
C ASN A 88 -30.67 -17.66 26.23
N ALA A 89 -30.91 -17.20 25.00
CA ALA A 89 -31.97 -17.72 24.14
C ALA A 89 -31.75 -19.21 23.82
N ALA A 90 -30.54 -19.64 23.50
CA ALA A 90 -30.19 -21.05 23.28
C ALA A 90 -30.45 -21.92 24.51
N ARG A 91 -30.10 -21.41 25.72
CA ARG A 91 -30.40 -22.11 27.00
C ARG A 91 -31.91 -22.36 27.22
N TYR A 92 -32.76 -21.44 26.74
CA TYR A 92 -34.21 -21.59 26.74
C TYR A 92 -34.77 -22.35 25.56
N LYS A 93 -33.88 -22.94 24.72
CA LYS A 93 -34.24 -23.70 23.50
C LYS A 93 -35.07 -22.85 22.52
N ASN A 94 -34.71 -21.62 22.32
CA ASN A 94 -35.29 -20.79 21.27
C ASN A 94 -35.09 -21.48 19.90
N THR A 95 -36.13 -21.46 19.05
CA THR A 95 -36.20 -22.21 17.80
C THR A 95 -35.95 -21.32 16.57
N ASP A 96 -35.47 -20.10 16.75
CA ASP A 96 -35.13 -19.23 15.62
C ASP A 96 -34.02 -19.85 14.80
N SER A 97 -34.22 -19.97 13.48
CA SER A 97 -33.28 -20.65 12.59
C SER A 97 -31.95 -19.93 12.49
N THR A 98 -31.91 -18.61 12.72
CA THR A 98 -30.70 -17.78 12.61
C THR A 98 -29.87 -17.74 13.89
N LEU A 99 -30.38 -18.24 15.01
CA LEU A 99 -29.76 -18.11 16.34
C LEU A 99 -28.29 -18.57 16.35
N LEU A 100 -28.02 -19.73 15.74
CA LEU A 100 -26.67 -20.29 15.71
C LEU A 100 -25.71 -19.47 14.82
N ARG A 101 -26.21 -18.92 13.70
CA ARG A 101 -25.48 -17.99 12.84
C ARG A 101 -25.08 -16.73 13.58
N GLU A 102 -26.05 -16.10 14.25
CA GLU A 102 -25.83 -14.86 14.98
C GLU A 102 -24.90 -15.06 16.20
N GLU A 103 -25.02 -16.20 16.88
CA GLU A 103 -24.09 -16.58 17.95
C GLU A 103 -22.65 -16.72 17.41
N GLY A 104 -22.48 -17.41 16.28
CA GLY A 104 -21.21 -17.55 15.57
C GLY A 104 -20.60 -16.21 15.13
N ALA A 105 -21.43 -15.32 14.59
CA ALA A 105 -21.00 -13.97 14.19
C ALA A 105 -20.50 -13.14 15.39
N MET A 106 -21.19 -13.20 16.53
CA MET A 106 -20.74 -12.50 17.74
C MET A 106 -19.48 -13.12 18.36
N MET A 107 -19.28 -14.44 18.24
CA MET A 107 -18.01 -15.09 18.61
C MET A 107 -16.86 -14.62 17.73
N LEU A 108 -17.07 -14.53 16.43
CA LEU A 108 -16.10 -14.02 15.47
C LEU A 108 -15.65 -12.59 15.82
N LEU A 109 -16.62 -11.68 16.02
CA LEU A 109 -16.39 -10.29 16.45
C LEU A 109 -15.64 -10.16 17.78
N ASN A 110 -15.76 -11.15 18.65
CA ASN A 110 -15.04 -11.18 19.93
C ASN A 110 -13.69 -11.93 19.83
N GLY A 111 -13.28 -12.39 18.64
CA GLY A 111 -12.01 -13.10 18.39
C GLY A 111 -12.02 -14.57 18.82
N ASP A 112 -13.17 -15.14 19.14
CA ASP A 112 -13.34 -16.56 19.49
C ASP A 112 -13.53 -17.41 18.22
N TYR A 113 -12.49 -17.42 17.36
CA TYR A 113 -12.53 -18.10 16.07
C TYR A 113 -12.86 -19.60 16.16
N LYS A 114 -12.38 -20.27 17.21
CA LYS A 114 -12.59 -21.71 17.39
C LYS A 114 -14.06 -22.04 17.56
N ASN A 115 -14.75 -21.33 18.45
CA ASN A 115 -16.16 -21.56 18.71
C ASN A 115 -17.05 -21.00 17.59
N ALA A 116 -16.65 -19.86 16.98
CA ALA A 116 -17.31 -19.33 15.79
C ALA A 116 -17.30 -20.35 14.64
N LEU A 117 -16.13 -20.95 14.35
CA LEU A 117 -15.99 -21.97 13.32
C LEU A 117 -16.91 -23.17 13.56
N SER A 118 -17.05 -23.64 14.82
CA SER A 118 -17.96 -24.73 15.17
C SER A 118 -19.43 -24.35 14.94
N ALA A 119 -19.83 -23.16 15.38
CA ALA A 119 -21.20 -22.67 15.20
C ALA A 119 -21.57 -22.51 13.74
N PHE A 120 -20.70 -21.89 12.94
CA PHE A 120 -20.93 -21.75 11.51
C PHE A 120 -20.92 -23.07 10.76
N LYS A 121 -20.04 -24.02 11.12
CA LYS A 121 -20.03 -25.35 10.52
C LYS A 121 -21.38 -26.05 10.66
N ASP A 122 -21.96 -26.03 11.87
CA ASP A 122 -23.24 -26.65 12.13
C ASP A 122 -24.39 -25.92 11.42
N TYR A 123 -24.32 -24.57 11.39
CA TYR A 123 -25.32 -23.74 10.71
C TYR A 123 -25.30 -23.93 9.19
N VAL A 124 -24.13 -23.82 8.52
CA VAL A 124 -24.06 -23.94 7.06
C VAL A 124 -24.33 -25.36 6.56
N ALA A 125 -24.17 -26.39 7.41
CA ALA A 125 -24.61 -27.73 7.05
C ALA A 125 -26.15 -27.84 6.91
N ALA A 126 -26.90 -27.03 7.66
CA ALA A 126 -28.36 -26.95 7.60
C ALA A 126 -28.85 -25.89 6.60
N HIS A 127 -28.04 -24.86 6.31
CA HIS A 127 -28.37 -23.72 5.45
C HIS A 127 -27.25 -23.45 4.42
N PRO A 128 -27.02 -24.36 3.46
CA PRO A 128 -25.95 -24.23 2.45
C PRO A 128 -26.19 -23.08 1.46
N GLU A 129 -27.37 -22.50 1.42
CA GLU A 129 -27.76 -21.34 0.59
C GLU A 129 -27.39 -19.98 1.23
N ASP A 130 -27.11 -19.94 2.53
CA ASP A 130 -26.77 -18.69 3.23
C ASP A 130 -25.33 -18.25 2.88
N PHE A 131 -25.24 -17.41 1.86
CA PHE A 131 -23.96 -16.89 1.36
C PHE A 131 -23.14 -16.17 2.43
N VAL A 132 -23.79 -15.34 3.27
CA VAL A 132 -23.10 -14.56 4.32
C VAL A 132 -22.50 -15.48 5.37
N ALA A 133 -23.27 -16.50 5.79
CA ALA A 133 -22.79 -17.50 6.74
C ALA A 133 -21.66 -18.35 6.17
N LEU A 134 -21.71 -18.75 4.89
CA LEU A 134 -20.64 -19.46 4.21
C LEU A 134 -19.35 -18.64 4.17
N ARG A 135 -19.44 -17.35 3.88
CA ARG A 135 -18.29 -16.45 3.89
C ARG A 135 -17.72 -16.22 5.29
N ALA A 136 -18.59 -16.06 6.30
CA ALA A 136 -18.17 -15.96 7.68
C ALA A 136 -17.49 -17.25 8.19
N TYR A 137 -17.99 -18.43 7.77
CA TYR A 137 -17.36 -19.72 8.04
C TYR A 137 -15.94 -19.80 7.44
N SER A 138 -15.77 -19.49 6.15
CA SER A 138 -14.46 -19.43 5.49
C SER A 138 -13.52 -18.42 6.18
N GLY A 139 -14.03 -17.23 6.50
CA GLY A 139 -13.29 -16.21 7.24
C GLY A 139 -12.79 -16.68 8.59
N ALA A 140 -13.65 -17.32 9.38
CA ALA A 140 -13.30 -17.88 10.69
C ALA A 140 -12.22 -18.99 10.58
N GLN A 141 -12.24 -19.77 9.50
CA GLN A 141 -11.24 -20.81 9.20
C GLN A 141 -9.88 -20.21 8.84
N GLU A 142 -9.86 -19.16 8.05
CA GLU A 142 -8.65 -18.54 7.52
C GLU A 142 -8.00 -17.50 8.47
N ALA A 143 -8.79 -16.89 9.36
CA ALA A 143 -8.35 -15.80 10.22
C ALA A 143 -7.09 -16.11 11.05
N PRO A 144 -6.91 -17.29 11.66
CA PRO A 144 -5.69 -17.62 12.39
C PRO A 144 -4.43 -17.63 11.48
N THR A 145 -4.56 -18.16 10.26
CA THR A 145 -3.47 -18.19 9.27
C THR A 145 -3.15 -16.80 8.75
N ARG A 146 -4.15 -16.01 8.43
CA ARG A 146 -3.99 -14.60 8.02
C ARG A 146 -3.32 -13.79 9.11
N ARG A 147 -3.73 -13.96 10.36
CA ARG A 147 -3.16 -13.26 11.54
C ARG A 147 -1.68 -13.62 11.76
N ALA A 148 -1.28 -14.86 11.48
CA ALA A 148 0.11 -15.31 11.61
C ALA A 148 1.02 -14.80 10.47
N LYS A 149 0.44 -14.36 9.33
CA LYS A 149 1.20 -13.85 8.20
C LYS A 149 1.73 -12.46 8.52
N ALA A 150 3.05 -12.29 8.45
CA ALA A 150 3.69 -11.00 8.67
C ALA A 150 3.19 -9.96 7.65
N SER A 151 2.93 -8.75 8.12
CA SER A 151 2.62 -7.59 7.29
C SER A 151 3.54 -6.44 7.69
N LEU A 152 3.87 -5.58 6.72
CA LEU A 152 4.66 -4.37 6.96
C LEU A 152 3.81 -3.19 7.45
N TYR A 153 2.48 -3.34 7.49
CA TYR A 153 1.63 -2.33 8.09
C TYR A 153 1.88 -2.22 9.59
N THR A 154 1.99 -1.00 10.07
CA THR A 154 1.93 -0.69 11.49
C THR A 154 0.62 -0.02 11.81
N VAL A 155 -0.02 -0.42 12.91
CA VAL A 155 -1.30 0.12 13.38
C VAL A 155 -1.16 0.46 14.86
N LYS A 156 -1.52 1.69 15.23
CA LYS A 156 -1.52 2.16 16.62
C LYS A 156 -2.76 3.00 16.92
N PRO A 157 -3.27 3.01 18.16
CA PRO A 157 -4.37 3.88 18.54
C PRO A 157 -4.01 5.35 18.33
N ALA A 158 -4.90 6.12 17.72
CA ALA A 158 -4.76 7.56 17.54
C ALA A 158 -5.17 8.30 18.83
N ALA A 159 -4.35 8.15 19.88
CA ALA A 159 -4.69 8.50 21.26
C ALA A 159 -5.09 9.98 21.47
N LEU A 160 -4.54 10.91 20.68
CA LEU A 160 -4.87 12.34 20.76
C LEU A 160 -6.33 12.63 20.41
N PHE A 161 -6.89 11.87 19.48
CA PHE A 161 -8.25 12.08 18.95
C PHE A 161 -9.30 11.28 19.72
N ASN A 162 -8.91 10.12 20.24
CA ASN A 162 -9.79 9.20 20.93
C ASN A 162 -10.20 9.73 22.31
N ASN A 163 -11.46 9.53 22.65
CA ASN A 163 -12.01 9.74 24.00
C ASN A 163 -12.51 8.42 24.62
N ASN A 164 -13.26 8.46 25.71
CA ASN A 164 -13.80 7.29 26.36
C ASN A 164 -15.17 6.83 25.80
N ARG A 165 -15.65 7.42 24.72
CA ARG A 165 -16.87 7.07 23.96
C ARG A 165 -16.45 6.66 22.53
N THR A 166 -17.36 6.76 21.57
CA THR A 166 -17.08 6.41 20.16
C THR A 166 -16.46 7.58 19.44
N ASP A 167 -15.42 7.28 18.65
CA ASP A 167 -14.76 8.16 17.66
C ASP A 167 -14.55 7.36 16.39
N TYR A 168 -15.09 7.82 15.24
CA TYR A 168 -15.09 7.02 13.99
C TYR A 168 -15.20 7.88 12.72
N ALA A 169 -15.13 7.22 11.56
CA ALA A 169 -15.22 7.79 10.23
C ALA A 169 -14.27 8.99 10.02
N PRO A 170 -12.94 8.78 10.15
CA PRO A 170 -11.97 9.82 9.91
C PRO A 170 -11.95 10.20 8.42
N SER A 171 -11.79 11.51 8.14
CA SER A 171 -11.61 12.04 6.79
C SER A 171 -10.56 13.15 6.81
N LEU A 172 -9.52 13.01 6.01
CA LEU A 172 -8.45 13.99 5.88
C LEU A 172 -8.76 15.00 4.78
N LEU A 173 -8.71 16.27 5.14
CA LEU A 173 -8.66 17.38 4.19
C LEU A 173 -7.23 17.91 4.13
N ILE A 174 -6.64 17.91 2.94
CA ILE A 174 -5.25 18.31 2.71
C ILE A 174 -5.21 19.47 1.72
N GLU A 175 -4.64 20.59 2.15
CA GLU A 175 -4.49 21.79 1.33
C GLU A 175 -3.04 22.27 1.39
N GLY A 176 -2.24 21.86 0.43
CA GLY A 176 -0.80 22.13 0.43
C GLY A 176 -0.10 21.50 1.64
N LYS A 177 0.33 22.31 2.61
CA LYS A 177 0.96 21.84 3.86
C LYS A 177 -0.04 21.67 5.00
N ASP A 178 -1.22 22.24 4.88
CA ASP A 178 -2.24 22.19 5.92
C ASP A 178 -2.98 20.86 5.86
N ARG A 179 -3.13 20.24 7.01
CA ARG A 179 -3.83 18.97 7.21
C ARG A 179 -4.88 19.15 8.27
N GLN A 180 -6.08 18.71 7.99
CA GLN A 180 -7.22 18.73 8.91
C GLN A 180 -7.85 17.34 8.94
N LEU A 181 -7.87 16.73 10.10
CA LEU A 181 -8.56 15.46 10.32
C LEU A 181 -9.94 15.72 10.89
N TYR A 182 -10.96 15.43 10.11
CA TYR A 182 -12.36 15.44 10.54
C TYR A 182 -12.76 14.03 10.96
N PHE A 183 -13.62 13.93 11.96
CA PHE A 183 -14.16 12.64 12.39
C PHE A 183 -15.44 12.82 13.18
N THR A 184 -16.23 11.76 13.29
CA THR A 184 -17.45 11.71 14.08
C THR A 184 -17.16 11.29 15.50
N THR A 185 -17.82 11.90 16.48
CA THR A 185 -17.63 11.56 17.91
C THR A 185 -18.92 11.67 18.70
N THR A 186 -19.12 10.77 19.67
CA THR A 186 -20.24 10.81 20.62
C THR A 186 -19.77 11.21 22.02
N ARG A 187 -18.70 12.02 22.11
CA ARG A 187 -18.12 12.48 23.39
C ARG A 187 -19.11 13.28 24.22
N THR A 188 -18.88 13.35 25.52
CA THR A 188 -19.80 14.06 26.45
C THR A 188 -19.97 15.56 26.16
N ALA A 189 -18.99 16.15 25.46
CA ALA A 189 -19.04 17.54 25.01
C ALA A 189 -19.78 17.73 23.68
N ALA A 190 -20.29 16.66 23.02
CA ALA A 190 -21.13 16.77 21.84
C ALA A 190 -22.44 17.53 22.16
N LEU A 191 -23.02 18.18 21.13
CA LEU A 191 -24.24 18.96 21.27
C LEU A 191 -25.43 18.13 21.72
N GLY A 192 -26.41 18.79 22.34
CA GLY A 192 -27.59 18.13 22.85
C GLY A 192 -27.35 17.35 24.17
N ASN A 193 -28.43 17.09 24.91
CA ASN A 193 -28.41 16.33 26.15
C ASN A 193 -29.17 14.98 26.06
N GLN A 194 -29.86 14.75 24.96
CA GLN A 194 -30.58 13.51 24.72
C GLN A 194 -29.63 12.38 24.27
N LEU A 195 -29.95 11.17 24.69
CA LEU A 195 -29.27 9.99 24.20
C LEU A 195 -29.97 9.47 22.94
N SER A 196 -29.20 9.05 21.96
CA SER A 196 -29.72 8.38 20.78
C SER A 196 -30.42 7.08 21.18
N GLY A 197 -31.65 6.89 20.77
CA GLY A 197 -32.36 5.63 20.93
C GLY A 197 -31.73 4.50 20.13
N ILE A 198 -30.94 4.81 19.11
CA ILE A 198 -30.20 3.83 18.29
C ILE A 198 -29.04 3.24 19.08
N THR A 199 -28.18 4.09 19.66
CA THR A 199 -26.90 3.66 20.27
C THR A 199 -26.89 3.71 21.79
N GLY A 200 -27.80 4.47 22.42
CA GLY A 200 -27.77 4.78 23.85
C GLY A 200 -26.65 5.74 24.26
N LEU A 201 -25.95 6.33 23.29
CA LEU A 201 -24.94 7.37 23.47
C LEU A 201 -25.51 8.73 23.05
N LYS A 202 -24.79 9.82 23.25
CA LYS A 202 -25.15 11.10 22.65
C LYS A 202 -25.14 10.96 21.12
N ASN A 203 -25.87 11.82 20.43
CA ASN A 203 -25.79 11.93 18.97
C ASN A 203 -24.36 12.29 18.57
N GLY A 204 -23.99 11.92 17.35
CA GLY A 204 -22.67 12.17 16.79
C GLY A 204 -22.52 13.61 16.37
N ASP A 205 -21.38 14.21 16.71
CA ASP A 205 -20.92 15.52 16.22
C ASP A 205 -19.65 15.35 15.38
N ILE A 206 -19.43 16.26 14.44
CA ILE A 206 -18.21 16.36 13.68
C ILE A 206 -17.20 17.20 14.44
N TYR A 207 -16.00 16.66 14.64
CA TYR A 207 -14.85 17.33 15.22
C TYR A 207 -13.73 17.42 14.19
N VAL A 208 -12.87 18.44 14.35
CA VAL A 208 -11.71 18.67 13.48
C VAL A 208 -10.47 18.90 14.33
N ALA A 209 -9.35 18.32 13.87
CA ALA A 209 -8.02 18.59 14.39
C ALA A 209 -7.11 19.05 13.25
N GLY A 210 -6.52 20.21 13.35
CA GLY A 210 -5.51 20.73 12.44
C GLY A 210 -4.09 20.41 12.93
N VAL A 211 -3.09 20.77 12.12
CA VAL A 211 -1.66 20.72 12.50
C VAL A 211 -1.16 22.11 12.91
N ASP A 212 -0.10 22.15 13.70
CA ASP A 212 0.65 23.37 14.01
C ASP A 212 1.70 23.66 12.92
N GLU A 213 2.44 24.76 13.03
CA GLU A 213 3.52 25.13 12.10
C GLU A 213 4.65 24.12 12.02
N LYS A 214 4.78 23.24 13.02
CA LYS A 214 5.76 22.15 13.07
C LYS A 214 5.22 20.83 12.53
N GLY A 215 3.94 20.79 12.09
CA GLY A 215 3.28 19.61 11.60
C GLY A 215 2.73 18.68 12.69
N ASN A 216 2.69 19.09 13.97
CA ASN A 216 2.10 18.29 15.04
C ASN A 216 0.59 18.50 15.11
N TRP A 217 -0.16 17.43 15.35
CA TRP A 217 -1.60 17.49 15.52
C TRP A 217 -2.02 18.29 16.76
N LYS A 218 -2.98 19.17 16.58
CA LYS A 218 -3.66 19.90 17.67
C LYS A 218 -4.76 19.05 18.29
N ARG A 219 -5.28 19.48 19.44
CA ARG A 219 -6.45 18.85 20.06
C ARG A 219 -7.69 19.06 19.18
N PRO A 220 -8.57 18.05 19.06
CA PRO A 220 -9.81 18.17 18.30
C PRO A 220 -10.77 19.20 18.89
N GLU A 221 -11.41 19.98 18.01
CA GLU A 221 -12.43 20.97 18.34
C GLU A 221 -13.73 20.67 17.56
N PRO A 222 -14.92 21.03 18.08
CA PRO A 222 -16.18 20.83 17.39
C PRO A 222 -16.31 21.77 16.17
N VAL A 223 -16.87 21.25 15.08
CA VAL A 223 -17.23 22.08 13.91
C VAL A 223 -18.60 22.72 14.16
N THR A 224 -18.61 23.78 14.95
CA THR A 224 -19.86 24.40 15.49
C THR A 224 -20.82 24.92 14.43
N SER A 225 -20.35 25.26 13.23
CA SER A 225 -21.18 25.70 12.12
C SER A 225 -21.96 24.57 11.43
N VAL A 226 -21.51 23.35 11.63
CA VAL A 226 -22.05 22.13 10.97
C VAL A 226 -22.91 21.32 11.94
N ASN A 227 -22.46 21.20 13.20
CA ASN A 227 -23.13 20.37 14.21
C ASN A 227 -24.48 20.93 14.65
N THR A 228 -25.46 20.05 14.82
CA THR A 228 -26.81 20.35 15.30
C THR A 228 -27.17 19.39 16.47
N PRO A 229 -28.37 19.49 17.08
CA PRO A 229 -28.82 18.48 18.03
C PRO A 229 -29.11 17.09 17.42
N ASP A 230 -29.17 16.97 16.08
CA ASP A 230 -29.33 15.71 15.35
C ASP A 230 -28.02 14.90 15.32
N ASP A 231 -27.98 13.81 14.57
CA ASP A 231 -26.82 12.91 14.44
C ASP A 231 -26.07 13.29 13.13
N GLU A 232 -24.89 13.91 13.22
CA GLU A 232 -24.04 14.21 12.08
C GLU A 232 -22.82 13.30 12.08
N GLY A 233 -22.42 12.85 10.88
CA GLY A 233 -21.21 12.01 10.76
C GLY A 233 -20.78 11.67 9.35
N ALA A 234 -19.72 10.90 9.27
CA ALA A 234 -19.15 10.37 8.03
C ALA A 234 -19.03 11.45 6.94
N VAL A 235 -18.03 12.31 7.07
CA VAL A 235 -17.77 13.42 6.13
C VAL A 235 -16.81 13.01 5.01
N CYS A 236 -16.97 13.63 3.84
CA CYS A 236 -15.94 13.65 2.79
C CYS A 236 -15.91 15.04 2.14
N PHE A 237 -14.93 15.27 1.28
CA PHE A 237 -14.71 16.57 0.66
C PHE A 237 -14.67 16.45 -0.86
N SER A 238 -15.10 17.54 -1.55
CA SER A 238 -14.80 17.71 -2.97
C SER A 238 -13.28 17.76 -3.20
N PRO A 239 -12.77 17.39 -4.39
CA PRO A 239 -11.33 17.42 -4.68
C PRO A 239 -10.67 18.79 -4.51
N ASP A 240 -11.43 19.88 -4.65
CA ASP A 240 -10.95 21.25 -4.41
C ASP A 240 -11.06 21.70 -2.93
N GLY A 241 -11.54 20.83 -2.04
CA GLY A 241 -11.69 21.08 -0.62
C GLY A 241 -12.78 22.11 -0.23
N LYS A 242 -13.60 22.59 -1.18
CA LYS A 242 -14.56 23.67 -0.93
C LYS A 242 -15.95 23.21 -0.52
N THR A 243 -16.30 21.96 -0.79
CA THR A 243 -17.58 21.36 -0.40
C THR A 243 -17.35 20.18 0.51
N MET A 244 -18.01 20.19 1.65
CA MET A 244 -18.13 19.04 2.56
C MET A 244 -19.45 18.35 2.27
N TYR A 245 -19.42 17.03 2.16
CA TYR A 245 -20.58 16.16 2.14
C TYR A 245 -20.61 15.40 3.46
N LEU A 246 -21.76 15.31 4.09
CA LEU A 246 -21.90 14.68 5.40
C LEU A 246 -23.22 13.94 5.51
N THR A 247 -23.24 12.91 6.34
CA THR A 247 -24.46 12.19 6.69
C THR A 247 -25.16 12.86 7.86
N VAL A 248 -26.46 13.09 7.76
CA VAL A 248 -27.30 13.59 8.86
C VAL A 248 -28.49 12.65 9.06
N CYS A 249 -28.75 12.27 10.31
CA CYS A 249 -29.92 11.47 10.73
C CYS A 249 -30.83 12.34 11.56
N THR A 250 -31.98 12.72 11.02
CA THR A 250 -33.00 13.48 11.76
C THR A 250 -33.95 12.56 12.52
N THR A 251 -34.44 13.00 13.69
CA THR A 251 -35.36 12.22 14.50
C THR A 251 -36.77 12.25 13.94
N HIS A 252 -37.45 11.09 13.79
CA HIS A 252 -38.87 11.02 13.48
C HIS A 252 -39.58 10.02 14.43
N PRO A 253 -40.64 10.40 15.14
CA PRO A 253 -41.23 9.56 16.18
C PRO A 253 -42.03 8.34 15.66
N GLN A 254 -42.37 8.28 14.37
CA GLN A 254 -43.21 7.22 13.78
C GLN A 254 -42.52 6.40 12.70
N TYR A 255 -41.43 6.89 12.11
CA TYR A 255 -40.70 6.25 11.03
C TYR A 255 -39.26 6.00 11.42
N PRO A 256 -38.59 5.04 10.77
CA PRO A 256 -37.13 4.88 10.90
C PRO A 256 -36.43 6.21 10.63
N ARG A 257 -35.35 6.47 11.33
CA ARG A 257 -34.50 7.66 11.09
C ARG A 257 -33.81 7.50 9.74
N PRO A 258 -34.26 8.16 8.67
CA PRO A 258 -33.56 8.06 7.40
C PRO A 258 -32.27 8.85 7.47
N ALA A 259 -31.17 8.22 7.14
CA ALA A 259 -29.92 8.90 6.91
C ALA A 259 -29.98 9.62 5.55
N ARG A 260 -29.51 10.88 5.52
CA ARG A 260 -29.44 11.69 4.29
C ARG A 260 -28.11 12.37 4.18
N ILE A 261 -27.68 12.61 2.94
CA ILE A 261 -26.49 13.40 2.67
C ILE A 261 -26.85 14.88 2.61
N TYR A 262 -26.06 15.68 3.30
CA TYR A 262 -26.13 17.12 3.30
C TYR A 262 -24.83 17.69 2.73
N THR A 263 -24.84 18.92 2.30
CA THR A 263 -23.67 19.66 1.83
C THR A 263 -23.46 20.91 2.65
N SER A 264 -22.21 21.22 2.90
CA SER A 264 -21.76 22.51 3.46
C SER A 264 -20.64 23.04 2.58
N THR A 265 -20.64 24.32 2.30
CA THR A 265 -19.61 24.98 1.50
C THR A 265 -18.82 25.95 2.37
N ARG A 266 -17.56 26.20 2.00
CA ARG A 266 -16.76 27.24 2.65
C ARG A 266 -16.24 28.24 1.63
N ALA A 267 -16.31 29.51 1.99
CA ALA A 267 -15.72 30.61 1.24
C ALA A 267 -14.31 30.92 1.78
N ASP A 268 -14.17 30.97 3.11
CA ASP A 268 -12.90 31.21 3.82
C ASP A 268 -12.55 30.01 4.72
N ALA A 269 -12.25 30.23 5.99
CA ALA A 269 -11.90 29.19 6.95
C ALA A 269 -13.11 28.50 7.59
N SER A 270 -14.35 28.97 7.40
CA SER A 270 -15.55 28.46 8.07
C SER A 270 -16.51 27.77 7.09
N TRP A 271 -17.11 26.68 7.54
CA TRP A 271 -18.15 25.94 6.83
C TRP A 271 -19.51 26.63 6.99
N SER A 272 -20.33 26.65 5.95
CA SER A 272 -21.71 27.08 6.00
C SER A 272 -22.60 26.11 6.78
N LYS A 273 -23.80 26.51 7.15
CA LYS A 273 -24.80 25.61 7.69
C LYS A 273 -25.14 24.52 6.66
N PRO A 274 -25.18 23.23 7.03
CA PRO A 274 -25.51 22.15 6.11
C PRO A 274 -26.88 22.31 5.45
N GLN A 275 -26.94 21.96 4.16
CA GLN A 275 -28.18 21.93 3.39
C GLN A 275 -28.40 20.52 2.82
N PRO A 276 -29.63 19.98 2.80
CA PRO A 276 -29.90 18.67 2.26
C PRO A 276 -29.53 18.58 0.78
N LEU A 277 -28.86 17.49 0.39
CA LEU A 277 -28.57 17.18 -1.00
C LEU A 277 -29.61 16.19 -1.54
N GLU A 278 -30.47 16.66 -2.40
CA GLU A 278 -31.44 15.78 -3.05
C GLU A 278 -30.77 14.97 -4.17
N LEU A 279 -30.41 13.71 -3.87
CA LEU A 279 -29.80 12.79 -4.83
C LEU A 279 -30.84 12.01 -5.62
N ILE A 280 -31.88 11.55 -4.93
CA ILE A 280 -32.95 10.70 -5.46
C ILE A 280 -34.30 11.13 -4.91
N SER A 281 -35.38 10.66 -5.53
CA SER A 281 -36.74 10.93 -5.09
C SER A 281 -37.23 10.01 -3.95
N ASP A 282 -36.51 8.91 -3.66
CA ASP A 282 -36.82 8.02 -2.55
C ASP A 282 -36.56 8.70 -1.20
N THR A 283 -37.60 8.73 -0.36
CA THR A 283 -37.55 9.35 0.96
C THR A 283 -37.50 8.34 2.11
N LEU A 284 -37.56 7.04 1.81
CA LEU A 284 -37.62 5.99 2.82
C LEU A 284 -36.27 5.30 3.06
N SER A 285 -35.51 5.08 1.98
CA SER A 285 -34.20 4.41 2.07
C SER A 285 -33.12 5.29 2.70
N ASN A 286 -32.15 4.68 3.35
CA ASN A 286 -30.97 5.38 3.86
C ASN A 286 -30.04 5.78 2.72
N ILE A 287 -29.48 6.97 2.79
CA ILE A 287 -28.43 7.48 1.90
C ILE A 287 -27.37 8.12 2.77
N ALA A 288 -26.23 7.46 2.91
CA ALA A 288 -25.24 7.78 3.92
C ALA A 288 -23.80 7.59 3.42
N GLN A 289 -22.85 8.02 4.25
CA GLN A 289 -21.41 7.73 4.09
C GLN A 289 -20.86 8.13 2.71
N PRO A 290 -20.91 9.44 2.39
CA PRO A 290 -20.51 9.95 1.08
C PRO A 290 -19.00 9.80 0.83
N ALA A 291 -18.63 9.59 -0.45
CA ALA A 291 -17.26 9.66 -0.94
C ALA A 291 -17.23 10.23 -2.36
N VAL A 292 -16.51 11.31 -2.59
CA VAL A 292 -16.40 11.91 -3.92
C VAL A 292 -15.26 11.26 -4.70
N SER A 293 -15.50 10.94 -5.98
CA SER A 293 -14.44 10.43 -6.87
C SER A 293 -13.35 11.48 -7.09
N PRO A 294 -12.07 11.10 -7.34
CA PRO A 294 -10.96 12.05 -7.50
C PRO A 294 -11.15 13.05 -8.64
N ASP A 295 -11.92 12.71 -9.67
CA ASP A 295 -12.28 13.60 -10.78
C ASP A 295 -13.42 14.57 -10.44
N GLY A 296 -14.04 14.43 -9.27
CA GLY A 296 -15.17 15.25 -8.81
C GLY A 296 -16.47 15.02 -9.57
N ARG A 297 -16.57 13.96 -10.37
CA ARG A 297 -17.75 13.66 -11.19
C ARG A 297 -18.81 12.91 -10.40
N TRP A 298 -18.41 11.94 -9.58
CA TRP A 298 -19.31 11.01 -8.92
C TRP A 298 -19.30 11.18 -7.40
N LEU A 299 -20.48 11.11 -6.80
CA LEU A 299 -20.65 10.88 -5.38
C LEU A 299 -20.99 9.41 -5.15
N TYR A 300 -20.10 8.69 -4.51
CA TYR A 300 -20.34 7.34 -4.01
C TYR A 300 -21.01 7.44 -2.64
N PHE A 301 -21.92 6.54 -2.35
CA PHE A 301 -22.65 6.51 -1.08
C PHE A 301 -23.15 5.10 -0.77
N VAL A 302 -23.58 4.91 0.46
CA VAL A 302 -24.16 3.66 0.95
C VAL A 302 -25.68 3.80 1.02
N SER A 303 -26.40 2.79 0.56
CA SER A 303 -27.86 2.77 0.62
C SER A 303 -28.43 1.36 0.72
N ASP A 304 -29.59 1.27 1.38
CA ASP A 304 -30.47 0.10 1.44
C ASP A 304 -31.63 0.21 0.43
N MET A 305 -31.48 0.99 -0.63
CA MET A 305 -32.48 1.16 -1.69
C MET A 305 -32.84 -0.15 -2.36
N PRO A 306 -34.10 -0.34 -2.77
CA PRO A 306 -34.50 -1.47 -3.61
C PRO A 306 -33.67 -1.56 -4.90
N GLY A 307 -33.31 -2.78 -5.27
CA GLY A 307 -32.48 -3.06 -6.45
C GLY A 307 -30.99 -3.22 -6.12
N GLY A 308 -30.62 -3.27 -4.82
CA GLY A 308 -29.30 -3.68 -4.36
C GLY A 308 -29.11 -5.19 -4.29
N GLU A 309 -27.90 -5.60 -3.92
CA GLU A 309 -27.49 -7.01 -3.78
C GLU A 309 -27.67 -7.54 -2.34
N GLY A 310 -27.67 -6.64 -1.33
CA GLY A 310 -27.65 -7.02 0.08
C GLY A 310 -28.36 -6.10 1.07
N GLU A 311 -27.88 -6.13 2.32
CA GLU A 311 -28.45 -5.29 3.39
C GLU A 311 -28.18 -3.80 3.14
N THR A 312 -26.94 -3.46 2.76
CA THR A 312 -26.53 -2.12 2.32
C THR A 312 -25.46 -2.24 1.25
N ASP A 313 -25.60 -1.47 0.20
CA ASP A 313 -24.78 -1.51 -1.00
C ASP A 313 -24.06 -0.19 -1.24
N LEU A 314 -22.98 -0.26 -2.02
CA LEU A 314 -22.33 0.89 -2.62
C LEU A 314 -23.09 1.30 -3.88
N TRP A 315 -23.44 2.56 -3.93
CA TRP A 315 -24.09 3.24 -5.05
C TRP A 315 -23.27 4.44 -5.47
N ARG A 316 -23.47 4.94 -6.67
CA ARG A 316 -22.93 6.24 -7.09
C ARG A 316 -23.97 7.09 -7.79
N ALA A 317 -23.86 8.41 -7.63
CA ALA A 317 -24.68 9.40 -8.30
C ALA A 317 -23.80 10.44 -8.98
N GLU A 318 -24.16 10.86 -10.18
CA GLU A 318 -23.45 11.94 -10.86
C GLU A 318 -23.72 13.28 -10.14
N LEU A 319 -22.64 14.01 -9.78
CA LEU A 319 -22.78 15.29 -9.04
C LEU A 319 -23.32 16.43 -9.88
N LYS A 320 -23.13 16.39 -11.20
CA LYS A 320 -23.66 17.39 -12.14
C LYS A 320 -25.07 17.02 -12.57
N GLY A 321 -25.91 18.04 -12.77
CA GLY A 321 -27.33 17.86 -13.16
C GLY A 321 -28.30 18.07 -12.01
N ASN A 322 -29.60 18.13 -12.33
CA ASN A 322 -30.69 18.19 -11.34
C ASN A 322 -31.13 16.78 -10.94
N LYS A 323 -31.91 16.64 -9.87
CA LYS A 323 -32.35 15.37 -9.32
C LYS A 323 -33.08 14.45 -10.32
N ASP A 324 -33.84 15.03 -11.26
CA ASP A 324 -34.69 14.28 -12.18
C ASP A 324 -33.91 13.72 -13.39
N SER A 325 -32.72 14.29 -13.67
CA SER A 325 -31.84 13.86 -14.77
C SER A 325 -30.54 13.21 -14.32
N ARG A 326 -30.35 13.06 -13.00
CA ARG A 326 -29.12 12.54 -12.43
C ARG A 326 -29.02 11.03 -12.65
N ILE A 327 -27.87 10.57 -13.11
CA ILE A 327 -27.56 9.14 -13.19
C ILE A 327 -27.27 8.64 -11.78
N VAL A 328 -28.01 7.63 -11.34
CA VAL A 328 -27.80 6.93 -10.06
C VAL A 328 -27.74 5.44 -10.36
N GLU A 329 -26.70 4.76 -9.93
CA GLU A 329 -26.49 3.35 -10.25
C GLU A 329 -25.89 2.57 -9.07
N ASN A 330 -26.35 1.32 -8.90
CA ASN A 330 -25.74 0.33 -8.02
C ASN A 330 -24.41 -0.13 -8.64
N LEU A 331 -23.37 -0.32 -7.83
CA LEU A 331 -22.07 -0.75 -8.34
C LEU A 331 -21.98 -2.25 -8.68
N GLY A 332 -23.08 -2.98 -8.48
CA GLY A 332 -23.27 -4.37 -8.90
C GLY A 332 -22.46 -5.40 -8.08
N PRO A 333 -22.60 -6.68 -8.43
CA PRO A 333 -22.10 -7.81 -7.62
C PRO A 333 -20.58 -7.95 -7.61
N GLN A 334 -19.85 -7.15 -8.38
CA GLN A 334 -18.38 -7.13 -8.26
C GLN A 334 -17.93 -6.43 -6.96
N LEU A 335 -18.66 -5.40 -6.54
CA LEU A 335 -18.39 -4.63 -5.32
C LEU A 335 -19.38 -4.95 -4.21
N ASN A 336 -20.64 -5.18 -4.52
CA ASN A 336 -21.70 -5.45 -3.56
C ASN A 336 -21.91 -6.96 -3.33
N THR A 337 -22.40 -7.31 -2.16
CA THR A 337 -22.66 -8.69 -1.72
C THR A 337 -23.99 -8.77 -1.00
N PRO A 338 -24.53 -9.97 -0.69
CA PRO A 338 -25.70 -10.08 0.18
C PRO A 338 -25.53 -9.55 1.62
N GLY A 339 -24.31 -9.21 2.03
CA GLY A 339 -23.99 -8.57 3.30
C GLY A 339 -24.11 -7.05 3.25
N ARG A 340 -23.20 -6.37 3.94
CA ARG A 340 -23.15 -4.91 3.99
C ARG A 340 -21.84 -4.41 3.39
N GLU A 341 -21.93 -3.48 2.48
CA GLU A 341 -20.83 -2.68 1.98
C GLU A 341 -20.97 -1.25 2.51
N MET A 342 -19.92 -0.74 3.17
CA MET A 342 -19.98 0.50 3.94
C MET A 342 -18.71 1.32 3.81
N PHE A 343 -18.80 2.63 4.12
CA PHE A 343 -17.68 3.56 4.25
C PHE A 343 -16.74 3.59 3.03
N PRO A 344 -17.27 3.87 1.82
CA PRO A 344 -16.41 4.08 0.66
C PRO A 344 -15.49 5.28 0.88
N THR A 345 -14.26 5.20 0.38
CA THR A 345 -13.34 6.32 0.30
C THR A 345 -12.38 6.14 -0.86
N PHE A 346 -11.93 7.23 -1.46
CA PHE A 346 -10.96 7.20 -2.54
C PHE A 346 -9.60 7.66 -2.06
N ARG A 347 -8.56 6.97 -2.51
CA ARG A 347 -7.21 7.51 -2.54
C ARG A 347 -7.07 8.38 -3.80
N PRO A 348 -6.21 9.42 -3.82
CA PRO A 348 -6.08 10.30 -4.99
C PRO A 348 -5.68 9.61 -6.31
N ASP A 349 -5.11 8.40 -6.24
CA ASP A 349 -4.76 7.57 -7.41
C ASP A 349 -5.97 6.83 -8.03
N GLY A 350 -7.17 7.02 -7.51
CA GLY A 350 -8.39 6.39 -7.98
C GLY A 350 -8.73 5.06 -7.32
N THR A 351 -7.87 4.53 -6.44
CA THR A 351 -8.16 3.30 -5.70
C THR A 351 -9.31 3.53 -4.72
N LEU A 352 -10.36 2.72 -4.83
CA LEU A 352 -11.49 2.72 -3.91
C LEU A 352 -11.19 1.81 -2.72
N TYR A 353 -11.44 2.30 -1.52
CA TYR A 353 -11.43 1.52 -0.28
C TYR A 353 -12.84 1.50 0.30
N PHE A 354 -13.23 0.38 0.86
CA PHE A 354 -14.54 0.23 1.52
C PHE A 354 -14.47 -0.88 2.56
N SER A 355 -15.55 -1.06 3.33
CA SER A 355 -15.65 -2.13 4.32
C SER A 355 -16.82 -3.04 4.02
N SER A 356 -16.64 -4.34 4.24
CA SER A 356 -17.67 -5.35 3.99
C SER A 356 -17.65 -6.45 5.04
N ASP A 357 -18.82 -6.99 5.40
CA ASP A 357 -18.97 -8.23 6.17
C ASP A 357 -19.47 -9.42 5.32
N GLY A 358 -19.84 -9.16 4.06
CA GLY A 358 -20.31 -10.19 3.13
C GLY A 358 -19.22 -10.90 2.34
N ARG A 359 -17.93 -10.47 2.42
CA ARG A 359 -16.83 -11.02 1.60
C ARG A 359 -15.97 -12.07 2.30
N GLY A 360 -16.23 -12.33 3.58
CA GLY A 360 -15.39 -13.21 4.38
C GLY A 360 -14.08 -12.53 4.78
N GLY A 361 -13.98 -12.19 6.04
CA GLY A 361 -12.89 -11.45 6.64
C GLY A 361 -12.34 -12.09 7.90
N MET A 362 -11.80 -11.26 8.77
CA MET A 362 -11.26 -11.69 10.07
C MET A 362 -12.21 -11.40 11.24
N GLY A 363 -13.21 -10.56 10.99
CA GLY A 363 -14.08 -10.06 12.04
C GLY A 363 -15.50 -9.76 11.58
N GLY A 364 -15.97 -8.56 11.88
CA GLY A 364 -17.21 -8.02 11.36
C GLY A 364 -16.99 -7.34 10.01
N LEU A 365 -17.08 -6.01 9.99
CA LEU A 365 -16.65 -5.26 8.83
C LEU A 365 -15.13 -5.35 8.68
N ASP A 366 -14.65 -5.77 7.53
CA ASP A 366 -13.25 -5.79 7.16
C ASP A 366 -12.99 -4.82 6.02
N LEU A 367 -11.80 -4.22 5.99
CA LEU A 367 -11.35 -3.28 4.96
C LEU A 367 -10.93 -4.01 3.68
N PHE A 368 -11.39 -3.49 2.55
CA PHE A 368 -11.04 -3.95 1.20
C PHE A 368 -10.54 -2.78 0.36
N ARG A 369 -9.69 -3.08 -0.62
CA ARG A 369 -9.36 -2.18 -1.72
C ARG A 369 -9.95 -2.70 -3.01
N ALA A 370 -10.40 -1.79 -3.86
CA ALA A 370 -10.92 -2.11 -5.17
C ALA A 370 -10.29 -1.20 -6.22
N GLN A 371 -9.94 -1.78 -7.35
CA GLN A 371 -9.38 -1.05 -8.48
C GLN A 371 -10.19 -1.36 -9.73
N GLU A 372 -10.63 -0.31 -10.42
CA GLU A 372 -11.32 -0.42 -11.69
C GLU A 372 -10.31 -0.48 -12.83
N ASP A 373 -10.46 -1.50 -13.69
CA ASP A 373 -9.82 -1.48 -14.99
C ASP A 373 -10.64 -0.56 -15.90
N THR A 374 -10.11 0.61 -16.19
CA THR A 374 -10.79 1.66 -16.97
C THR A 374 -11.10 1.24 -18.42
N LEU A 375 -10.46 0.21 -18.95
CA LEU A 375 -10.72 -0.30 -20.30
C LEU A 375 -11.90 -1.27 -20.33
N THR A 376 -12.05 -2.09 -19.30
CA THR A 376 -13.09 -3.14 -19.25
C THR A 376 -14.22 -2.82 -18.30
N GLY A 377 -14.08 -1.81 -17.42
CA GLY A 377 -15.03 -1.50 -16.36
C GLY A 377 -15.11 -2.59 -15.26
N ARG A 378 -14.12 -3.48 -15.20
CA ARG A 378 -14.09 -4.56 -14.20
C ARG A 378 -13.37 -4.11 -12.93
N TRP A 379 -13.94 -4.48 -11.80
CA TRP A 379 -13.34 -4.24 -10.49
C TRP A 379 -12.59 -5.47 -9.99
N THR A 380 -11.36 -5.25 -9.54
CA THR A 380 -10.58 -6.22 -8.75
C THR A 380 -10.67 -5.83 -7.29
N VAL A 381 -11.12 -6.74 -6.42
CA VAL A 381 -11.33 -6.49 -4.99
C VAL A 381 -10.43 -7.39 -4.16
N GLU A 382 -9.67 -6.81 -3.24
CA GLU A 382 -8.74 -7.52 -2.37
C GLU A 382 -8.91 -7.11 -0.90
N PRO A 383 -8.89 -8.06 0.05
CA PRO A 383 -8.89 -7.76 1.46
C PRO A 383 -7.57 -7.11 1.88
N LEU A 384 -7.62 -6.11 2.76
CA LEU A 384 -6.41 -5.59 3.38
C LEU A 384 -5.85 -6.59 4.42
N PRO A 385 -4.52 -6.70 4.54
CA PRO A 385 -3.92 -7.65 5.46
C PRO A 385 -3.99 -7.19 6.92
N PRO A 386 -3.85 -8.10 7.90
CA PRO A 386 -3.56 -7.72 9.27
C PRO A 386 -2.24 -6.91 9.34
N PRO A 387 -2.11 -5.95 10.27
CA PRO A 387 -3.03 -5.61 11.35
C PRO A 387 -4.11 -4.57 10.97
N LEU A 388 -4.29 -4.23 9.68
CA LEU A 388 -5.39 -3.34 9.26
C LEU A 388 -6.73 -4.00 9.56
N ASN A 389 -6.96 -5.20 9.06
CA ASN A 389 -8.11 -6.01 9.46
C ASN A 389 -7.84 -6.78 10.76
N SER A 390 -8.87 -6.91 11.59
CA SER A 390 -8.83 -7.53 12.92
C SER A 390 -10.10 -8.35 13.19
N GLN A 391 -10.29 -8.81 14.43
CA GLN A 391 -11.53 -9.43 14.85
C GLN A 391 -12.71 -8.46 14.98
N GLY A 392 -12.45 -7.15 15.13
CA GLY A 392 -13.49 -6.13 15.27
C GLY A 392 -14.16 -5.74 13.96
N ASN A 393 -14.92 -4.65 13.99
CA ASN A 393 -15.27 -3.92 12.79
C ASN A 393 -14.11 -2.97 12.44
N ASP A 394 -13.61 -3.04 11.22
CA ASP A 394 -12.55 -2.18 10.70
C ASP A 394 -13.11 -1.43 9.49
N PHE A 395 -13.16 -0.09 9.55
CA PHE A 395 -13.88 0.71 8.55
C PHE A 395 -13.45 2.17 8.48
N GLY A 396 -13.94 2.88 7.45
CA GLY A 396 -13.78 4.32 7.31
C GLY A 396 -12.31 4.74 7.23
N MET A 397 -11.61 4.25 6.21
CA MET A 397 -10.20 4.52 5.99
C MET A 397 -10.00 5.88 5.30
N THR A 398 -8.94 6.62 5.65
CA THR A 398 -8.53 7.85 4.97
C THR A 398 -7.02 7.93 4.84
N PHE A 399 -6.50 8.63 3.83
CA PHE A 399 -5.09 8.63 3.48
C PHE A 399 -4.48 10.04 3.54
N ASP A 400 -3.21 10.13 3.90
CA ASP A 400 -2.40 11.34 3.79
C ASP A 400 -1.93 11.51 2.32
N GLY A 401 -2.84 11.93 1.45
CA GLY A 401 -2.59 12.06 0.03
C GLY A 401 -2.25 10.71 -0.62
N LEU A 402 -1.13 10.66 -1.35
CA LEU A 402 -0.59 9.44 -1.96
C LEU A 402 0.30 8.62 -1.03
N HIS A 403 0.54 9.09 0.21
CA HIS A 403 1.34 8.34 1.17
C HIS A 403 0.62 7.09 1.68
N ASN A 404 1.38 6.05 1.96
CA ASN A 404 0.87 4.79 2.52
C ASN A 404 0.67 4.89 4.04
N ARG A 405 0.03 5.95 4.49
CA ARG A 405 -0.32 6.22 5.89
C ARG A 405 -1.62 7.00 5.98
N GLY A 406 -2.27 6.93 7.14
CA GLY A 406 -3.52 7.63 7.38
C GLY A 406 -4.21 7.15 8.64
N PHE A 407 -5.54 7.21 8.63
CA PHE A 407 -6.38 6.82 9.76
C PHE A 407 -7.51 5.91 9.31
N PHE A 408 -8.02 5.12 10.24
CA PHE A 408 -9.23 4.33 10.07
C PHE A 408 -9.92 4.09 11.42
N SER A 409 -11.12 3.54 11.39
CA SER A 409 -11.92 3.23 12.57
C SER A 409 -11.87 1.75 12.89
N SER A 410 -11.82 1.40 14.17
CA SER A 410 -11.87 0.01 14.58
C SER A 410 -12.50 -0.18 15.97
N SER A 411 -13.26 -1.27 16.13
CA SER A 411 -13.81 -1.70 17.44
C SER A 411 -12.94 -2.73 18.16
N ARG A 412 -11.75 -3.06 17.64
CA ARG A 412 -10.85 -4.15 18.06
C ARG A 412 -10.47 -4.20 19.53
N SER A 413 -10.39 -3.06 20.19
CA SER A 413 -9.87 -2.93 21.57
C SER A 413 -10.95 -2.61 22.60
N THR A 414 -12.22 -2.64 22.25
CA THR A 414 -13.31 -2.15 23.12
C THR A 414 -14.02 -3.24 23.89
N GLY A 415 -13.52 -4.49 23.84
CA GLY A 415 -14.09 -5.64 24.57
C GLY A 415 -15.54 -5.94 24.18
N GLY A 416 -15.88 -5.76 22.90
CA GLY A 416 -17.21 -6.01 22.37
C GLY A 416 -18.29 -5.01 22.82
N ARG A 417 -17.91 -3.83 23.31
CA ARG A 417 -18.87 -2.77 23.71
C ARG A 417 -19.49 -2.01 22.54
N GLY A 418 -18.95 -2.16 21.32
CA GLY A 418 -19.38 -1.44 20.13
C GLY A 418 -18.94 0.02 20.11
N TRP A 419 -17.88 0.38 20.81
CA TRP A 419 -17.30 1.72 20.79
C TRP A 419 -16.12 1.73 19.84
N ASP A 420 -16.26 2.43 18.73
CA ASP A 420 -15.22 2.52 17.73
C ASP A 420 -14.16 3.53 18.16
N LYS A 421 -12.93 3.29 17.72
CA LYS A 421 -11.78 4.12 17.96
C LYS A 421 -11.03 4.41 16.68
N LEU A 422 -10.40 5.57 16.61
CA LEU A 422 -9.48 5.93 15.54
C LEU A 422 -8.13 5.26 15.74
N TYR A 423 -7.60 4.73 14.67
CA TYR A 423 -6.25 4.15 14.58
C TYR A 423 -5.47 4.84 13.48
N GLU A 424 -4.19 5.07 13.74
CA GLU A 424 -3.23 5.44 12.73
C GLU A 424 -2.66 4.18 12.09
N PHE A 425 -2.46 4.22 10.77
CA PHE A 425 -1.71 3.19 10.07
C PHE A 425 -0.58 3.81 9.27
N SER A 426 0.48 3.03 9.06
CA SER A 426 1.53 3.36 8.11
C SER A 426 2.11 2.09 7.48
N TYR A 427 2.56 2.23 6.24
CA TYR A 427 3.28 1.21 5.50
C TYR A 427 4.55 1.83 4.94
N PRO A 428 5.71 1.18 4.98
CA PRO A 428 6.95 1.76 4.49
C PRO A 428 6.84 2.16 3.01
N GLU A 429 7.25 3.38 2.68
CA GLU A 429 7.17 3.90 1.31
C GLU A 429 8.38 3.50 0.45
N ASN A 430 9.55 3.34 1.09
CA ASN A 430 10.80 3.06 0.41
C ASN A 430 11.22 1.60 0.64
N LEU A 431 10.44 0.68 0.07
CA LEU A 431 10.71 -0.75 0.22
C LEU A 431 11.88 -1.23 -0.62
N LEU A 432 11.98 -0.73 -1.83
CA LEU A 432 12.99 -1.13 -2.80
C LEU A 432 13.93 0.03 -3.05
N THR A 433 15.20 -0.20 -2.79
CA THR A 433 16.25 0.79 -3.01
C THR A 433 17.38 0.20 -3.84
N VAL A 434 18.06 1.04 -4.59
CA VAL A 434 19.34 0.72 -5.22
C VAL A 434 20.42 1.55 -4.56
N LYS A 435 21.50 0.92 -4.16
CA LYS A 435 22.71 1.56 -3.69
C LYS A 435 23.85 1.22 -4.63
N GLY A 436 24.59 2.22 -5.06
CA GLY A 436 25.70 2.01 -5.99
C GLY A 436 26.95 2.79 -5.59
N TRP A 437 28.09 2.36 -6.13
CA TRP A 437 29.38 3.03 -5.95
C TRP A 437 30.04 3.25 -7.31
N VAL A 438 30.52 4.48 -7.54
CA VAL A 438 31.30 4.86 -8.70
C VAL A 438 32.74 5.08 -8.25
N TYR A 439 33.67 4.36 -8.86
CA TYR A 439 35.08 4.39 -8.49
C TYR A 439 35.96 4.13 -9.71
N GLU A 440 37.20 4.57 -9.64
CA GLU A 440 38.21 4.21 -10.65
C GLU A 440 38.45 2.70 -10.63
N GLN A 441 38.74 2.12 -11.79
CA GLN A 441 38.93 0.67 -11.90
C GLN A 441 40.02 0.13 -10.95
N ASP A 442 40.97 0.97 -10.56
CA ASP A 442 42.03 0.64 -9.59
C ASP A 442 41.63 0.88 -8.11
N GLY A 443 40.40 1.37 -7.86
CA GLY A 443 39.77 1.40 -6.53
C GLY A 443 39.69 2.78 -5.87
N TYR A 444 40.02 3.88 -6.55
CA TYR A 444 39.88 5.23 -6.00
C TYR A 444 38.46 5.76 -6.17
N GLU A 445 37.93 6.45 -5.17
CA GLU A 445 36.61 7.06 -5.22
C GLU A 445 36.58 8.21 -6.26
N LEU A 446 35.42 8.35 -6.94
CA LEU A 446 35.18 9.38 -7.93
C LEU A 446 34.03 10.31 -7.51
N PRO A 447 34.26 11.26 -6.60
CA PRO A 447 33.21 12.14 -6.08
C PRO A 447 32.62 13.11 -7.11
N ALA A 448 33.34 13.37 -8.23
CA ALA A 448 32.84 14.18 -9.34
C ALA A 448 32.01 13.38 -10.36
N ALA A 449 31.78 12.10 -10.11
CA ALA A 449 30.99 11.25 -10.98
C ALA A 449 29.51 11.65 -10.96
N GLN A 450 28.82 11.35 -12.03
CA GLN A 450 27.38 11.50 -12.18
C GLN A 450 26.78 10.17 -12.61
N VAL A 451 25.60 9.86 -12.08
CA VAL A 451 24.84 8.67 -12.48
C VAL A 451 23.50 9.11 -13.04
N GLN A 452 23.20 8.71 -14.26
CA GLN A 452 21.87 8.88 -14.85
C GLN A 452 21.11 7.57 -14.73
N MET A 453 19.88 7.61 -14.24
CA MET A 453 18.97 6.49 -14.09
C MET A 453 17.78 6.69 -15.04
N ILE A 454 17.50 5.69 -15.87
CA ILE A 454 16.40 5.68 -16.83
C ILE A 454 15.59 4.41 -16.61
N GLY A 455 14.29 4.55 -16.37
CA GLY A 455 13.35 3.44 -16.14
C GLY A 455 12.43 3.18 -17.34
N SER A 456 11.98 1.94 -17.51
CA SER A 456 10.94 1.56 -18.47
C SER A 456 9.58 2.22 -18.21
N ASP A 457 9.38 2.71 -16.99
CA ASP A 457 8.22 3.49 -16.52
C ASP A 457 8.29 4.99 -16.92
N GLY A 458 9.32 5.40 -17.66
CA GLY A 458 9.57 6.80 -18.03
C GLY A 458 10.40 7.59 -17.00
N THR A 459 10.86 6.97 -15.93
CA THR A 459 11.79 7.59 -14.96
C THR A 459 13.06 8.04 -15.69
N ASN A 460 13.50 9.29 -15.47
CA ASN A 460 14.76 9.84 -15.99
C ASN A 460 15.35 10.82 -14.97
N LEU A 461 16.28 10.33 -14.16
CA LEU A 461 16.85 11.06 -13.03
C LEU A 461 18.37 11.16 -13.15
N LYS A 462 18.94 12.30 -12.73
CA LYS A 462 20.37 12.45 -12.45
C LYS A 462 20.56 12.28 -10.94
N LEU A 463 21.30 11.25 -10.56
CA LEU A 463 21.53 10.91 -9.16
C LEU A 463 22.80 11.62 -8.68
N PRO A 464 22.75 12.29 -7.52
CA PRO A 464 23.93 12.87 -6.90
C PRO A 464 24.83 11.74 -6.34
N VAL A 465 26.14 11.81 -6.65
CA VAL A 465 27.15 10.92 -6.09
C VAL A 465 27.79 11.62 -4.89
N LYS A 466 27.86 10.90 -3.76
CA LYS A 466 28.47 11.40 -2.52
C LYS A 466 30.01 11.42 -2.62
N PRO A 467 30.73 12.10 -1.69
CA PRO A 467 32.19 12.13 -1.69
C PRO A 467 32.87 10.76 -1.62
N ASP A 468 32.21 9.76 -1.03
CA ASP A 468 32.66 8.36 -0.98
C ASP A 468 32.33 7.55 -2.25
N GLY A 469 31.94 8.22 -3.33
CA GLY A 469 31.55 7.59 -4.58
C GLY A 469 30.18 6.92 -4.56
N SER A 470 29.45 6.90 -3.44
CA SER A 470 28.18 6.21 -3.32
C SER A 470 26.98 7.07 -3.78
N PHE A 471 25.93 6.38 -4.20
CA PHE A 471 24.61 6.96 -4.40
C PHE A 471 23.54 5.97 -3.91
N GLU A 472 22.35 6.49 -3.61
CA GLU A 472 21.20 5.69 -3.20
C GLU A 472 19.93 6.30 -3.78
N GLN A 473 19.04 5.45 -4.31
CA GLN A 473 17.77 5.85 -4.91
C GLN A 473 16.71 4.80 -4.66
N THR A 474 15.45 5.24 -4.48
CA THR A 474 14.30 4.35 -4.49
C THR A 474 13.97 3.90 -5.91
N VAL A 475 13.50 2.65 -6.05
CA VAL A 475 13.13 2.04 -7.32
C VAL A 475 11.75 1.40 -7.21
N SER A 476 11.03 1.34 -8.32
CA SER A 476 9.67 0.79 -8.39
C SER A 476 9.69 -0.70 -8.75
N PRO A 477 8.80 -1.52 -8.16
CA PRO A 477 8.70 -2.93 -8.50
C PRO A 477 8.27 -3.14 -9.96
N GLY A 478 8.80 -4.17 -10.61
CA GLY A 478 8.47 -4.55 -11.98
C GLY A 478 9.04 -3.62 -13.06
N VAL A 479 9.95 -2.70 -12.70
CA VAL A 479 10.55 -1.74 -13.64
C VAL A 479 11.98 -2.16 -14.00
N ASP A 480 12.31 -2.06 -15.28
CA ASP A 480 13.68 -2.21 -15.81
C ASP A 480 14.38 -0.85 -15.80
N TYR A 481 15.50 -0.78 -15.11
CA TYR A 481 16.32 0.42 -15.05
C TYR A 481 17.65 0.24 -15.77
N VAL A 482 18.08 1.31 -16.46
CA VAL A 482 19.43 1.47 -17.00
C VAL A 482 20.11 2.61 -16.24
N PHE A 483 21.27 2.31 -15.68
CA PHE A 483 22.12 3.28 -15.00
C PHE A 483 23.33 3.55 -15.88
N LEU A 484 23.70 4.81 -16.06
CA LEU A 484 24.90 5.24 -16.77
C LEU A 484 25.76 6.10 -15.85
N ALA A 485 26.89 5.55 -15.41
CA ALA A 485 27.89 6.31 -14.66
C ALA A 485 28.89 6.97 -15.58
N ALA A 486 29.19 8.25 -15.34
CA ALA A 486 30.13 9.07 -16.11
C ALA A 486 30.95 9.95 -15.17
N CYS A 487 32.24 10.12 -15.46
CA CYS A 487 33.14 11.07 -14.81
C CYS A 487 34.12 11.66 -15.86
N GLN A 488 34.46 12.93 -15.70
CA GLN A 488 35.41 13.57 -16.62
C GLN A 488 36.78 12.88 -16.53
N GLY A 489 37.34 12.51 -17.67
CA GLY A 489 38.64 11.79 -17.77
C GLY A 489 38.51 10.27 -17.66
N TYR A 490 37.30 9.74 -17.60
CA TYR A 490 37.00 8.31 -17.48
C TYR A 490 36.00 7.85 -18.57
N LEU A 491 36.05 6.55 -18.89
CA LEU A 491 35.08 5.94 -19.78
C LEU A 491 33.77 5.70 -19.04
N ASN A 492 32.65 5.88 -19.73
CA ASN A 492 31.32 5.61 -19.17
C ASN A 492 31.11 4.11 -18.91
N ALA A 493 30.40 3.79 -17.85
CA ALA A 493 30.01 2.43 -17.52
C ALA A 493 28.49 2.34 -17.32
N PRO A 494 27.78 1.58 -18.16
CA PRO A 494 26.37 1.28 -17.95
C PRO A 494 26.19 0.10 -16.99
N ASN A 495 25.03 0.07 -16.33
CA ASN A 495 24.54 -1.09 -15.61
C ASN A 495 23.03 -1.22 -15.80
N ARG A 496 22.49 -2.43 -15.68
CA ARG A 496 21.07 -2.70 -15.83
C ARG A 496 20.56 -3.40 -14.58
N LEU A 497 19.36 -3.04 -14.17
CA LEU A 497 18.70 -3.61 -13.01
C LEU A 497 17.24 -3.88 -13.37
N HIS A 498 16.82 -5.14 -13.29
CA HIS A 498 15.42 -5.51 -13.21
C HIS A 498 15.02 -5.51 -11.75
N VAL A 499 13.96 -4.79 -11.41
CA VAL A 499 13.44 -4.74 -10.03
C VAL A 499 12.28 -5.71 -9.90
N ASP A 500 12.48 -6.76 -9.13
CA ASP A 500 11.45 -7.76 -8.88
C ASP A 500 10.22 -7.17 -8.16
N SER A 501 9.04 -7.72 -8.45
CA SER A 501 7.80 -7.35 -7.75
C SER A 501 7.74 -8.07 -6.39
N ILE A 502 8.50 -7.56 -5.42
CA ILE A 502 8.54 -8.07 -4.05
C ILE A 502 7.92 -7.07 -3.08
N ASP A 503 7.22 -7.59 -2.07
CA ASP A 503 6.48 -6.82 -1.06
C ASP A 503 7.25 -6.68 0.27
N ARG A 504 8.56 -6.81 0.24
CA ARG A 504 9.45 -6.69 1.40
C ARG A 504 10.61 -5.74 1.11
N PRO A 505 11.22 -5.11 2.13
CA PRO A 505 12.40 -4.29 1.94
C PRO A 505 13.52 -5.06 1.26
N HIS A 506 14.06 -4.47 0.20
CA HIS A 506 15.21 -5.03 -0.51
C HIS A 506 16.11 -3.91 -1.03
N GLN A 507 17.42 -4.08 -0.89
CA GLN A 507 18.41 -3.17 -1.43
C GLN A 507 19.22 -3.86 -2.50
N TYR A 508 19.11 -3.38 -3.74
CA TYR A 508 19.97 -3.78 -4.85
C TYR A 508 21.32 -3.07 -4.75
N VAL A 509 22.40 -3.76 -5.11
CA VAL A 509 23.76 -3.21 -5.06
C VAL A 509 24.35 -3.19 -6.45
N LEU A 510 24.83 -2.02 -6.89
CA LEU A 510 25.46 -1.81 -8.19
C LEU A 510 26.87 -1.27 -8.02
N GLN A 511 27.78 -1.69 -8.90
CA GLN A 511 29.19 -1.30 -8.91
C GLN A 511 29.54 -0.71 -10.29
N PHE A 512 30.20 0.45 -10.30
CA PHE A 512 30.57 1.17 -11.51
C PHE A 512 32.07 1.47 -11.51
N PRO A 513 32.92 0.47 -11.86
CA PRO A 513 34.35 0.72 -12.06
C PRO A 513 34.56 1.46 -13.39
N LEU A 514 35.01 2.71 -13.33
CA LEU A 514 35.28 3.54 -14.52
C LEU A 514 36.75 3.43 -14.93
N PRO A 515 37.03 2.94 -16.14
CA PRO A 515 38.39 2.93 -16.66
C PRO A 515 38.89 4.36 -16.98
N SER A 516 40.11 4.67 -16.58
CA SER A 516 40.75 5.95 -16.91
C SER A 516 41.02 6.11 -18.42
N MET A 517 40.87 7.34 -18.93
CA MET A 517 41.30 7.68 -20.31
C MET A 517 42.79 8.01 -20.41
N HIS A 518 43.46 8.23 -19.29
CA HIS A 518 44.82 8.77 -19.27
C HIS A 518 45.88 7.74 -18.93
N ILE A 519 45.53 6.66 -18.24
CA ILE A 519 46.46 5.61 -17.85
C ILE A 519 46.08 4.27 -18.51
N PRO A 520 47.04 3.37 -18.76
CA PRO A 520 46.73 2.04 -19.29
C PRO A 520 45.85 1.23 -18.33
N VAL A 521 44.79 0.64 -18.87
CA VAL A 521 43.82 -0.16 -18.13
C VAL A 521 44.06 -1.64 -18.37
N LEU A 522 44.27 -2.40 -17.31
CA LEU A 522 44.50 -3.86 -17.37
C LEU A 522 43.23 -4.57 -17.84
N VAL A 523 43.36 -5.36 -18.91
CA VAL A 523 42.34 -6.29 -19.35
C VAL A 523 42.56 -7.62 -18.59
N ARG A 524 41.89 -7.79 -17.46
CA ARG A 524 42.05 -8.96 -16.58
C ARG A 524 41.53 -10.23 -17.24
N ASN A 525 42.18 -11.37 -16.93
CA ASN A 525 41.77 -12.69 -17.40
C ASN A 525 41.84 -12.87 -18.92
N VAL A 526 42.87 -12.28 -19.58
CA VAL A 526 43.24 -12.59 -20.95
C VAL A 526 44.42 -13.54 -20.90
N PHE A 527 44.21 -14.80 -21.29
CA PHE A 527 45.19 -15.85 -21.28
C PHE A 527 45.50 -16.29 -22.70
N TYR A 528 46.71 -16.71 -22.90
CA TYR A 528 47.21 -17.26 -24.19
C TYR A 528 47.73 -18.67 -23.96
N ALA A 529 47.64 -19.53 -24.96
CA ALA A 529 48.31 -20.84 -24.96
C ALA A 529 49.80 -20.69 -24.74
N PHE A 530 50.44 -21.67 -24.14
CA PHE A 530 51.89 -21.63 -23.85
C PHE A 530 52.70 -21.33 -25.11
N ASN A 531 53.57 -20.33 -25.02
CA ASN A 531 54.42 -19.86 -26.13
C ASN A 531 53.65 -19.53 -27.40
N SER A 532 52.39 -19.09 -27.30
CA SER A 532 51.47 -18.82 -28.39
C SER A 532 50.83 -17.44 -28.26
N ALA A 533 50.25 -16.98 -29.36
CA ALA A 533 49.37 -15.81 -29.41
C ALA A 533 47.89 -16.21 -29.53
N GLU A 534 47.59 -17.49 -29.47
CA GLU A 534 46.24 -18.03 -29.46
C GLU A 534 45.54 -17.73 -28.12
N ILE A 535 44.37 -17.05 -28.20
CA ILE A 535 43.58 -16.67 -27.04
C ILE A 535 42.84 -17.95 -26.54
N THR A 536 42.93 -18.21 -25.23
CA THR A 536 42.23 -19.35 -24.67
C THR A 536 40.72 -19.06 -24.52
N PRO A 537 39.86 -20.10 -24.54
CA PRO A 537 38.41 -19.92 -24.39
C PRO A 537 37.99 -19.17 -23.12
N GLU A 538 38.74 -19.33 -22.04
CA GLU A 538 38.48 -18.66 -20.75
C GLU A 538 38.59 -17.14 -20.84
N SER A 539 39.33 -16.63 -21.85
CA SER A 539 39.49 -15.19 -22.09
C SER A 539 38.25 -14.54 -22.71
N SER A 540 37.32 -15.33 -23.25
CA SER A 540 36.15 -14.82 -24.01
C SER A 540 35.31 -13.86 -23.18
N ALA A 541 35.03 -14.18 -21.93
CA ALA A 541 34.24 -13.32 -21.04
C ALA A 541 34.91 -11.95 -20.78
N ALA A 542 36.24 -11.93 -20.69
CA ALA A 542 37.01 -10.68 -20.49
C ALA A 542 36.99 -9.81 -21.74
N LEU A 543 37.17 -10.42 -22.90
CA LEU A 543 37.17 -9.73 -24.18
C LEU A 543 35.76 -9.28 -24.61
N ASP A 544 34.71 -10.04 -24.23
CA ASP A 544 33.34 -9.58 -24.43
C ASP A 544 33.01 -8.36 -23.57
N ARG A 545 33.51 -8.29 -22.31
CA ARG A 545 33.39 -7.06 -21.50
C ARG A 545 34.09 -5.86 -22.16
N LEU A 546 35.28 -6.06 -22.67
CA LEU A 546 36.00 -5.00 -23.43
C LEU A 546 35.24 -4.61 -24.71
N THR A 547 34.66 -5.58 -25.40
CA THR A 547 33.82 -5.34 -26.58
C THR A 547 32.63 -4.43 -26.23
N ASN A 548 31.92 -4.74 -25.12
CA ASN A 548 30.80 -3.94 -24.66
C ASN A 548 31.24 -2.53 -24.25
N LEU A 549 32.36 -2.41 -23.52
CA LEU A 549 32.92 -1.10 -23.16
C LEU A 549 33.19 -0.23 -24.42
N LEU A 550 33.73 -0.83 -25.45
CA LEU A 550 34.00 -0.13 -26.71
C LEU A 550 32.73 0.23 -27.51
N LYS A 551 31.69 -0.58 -27.42
CA LYS A 551 30.36 -0.29 -27.99
C LYS A 551 29.68 0.88 -27.27
N GLU A 552 29.76 0.91 -25.95
CA GLU A 552 29.21 1.98 -25.11
C GLU A 552 30.03 3.31 -25.25
N ASN A 553 31.27 3.22 -25.67
CA ASN A 553 32.13 4.39 -25.91
C ASN A 553 32.55 4.47 -27.41
N PRO A 554 31.62 4.77 -28.34
CA PRO A 554 31.86 4.63 -29.78
C PRO A 554 32.91 5.60 -30.35
N HIS A 555 33.20 6.68 -29.64
CA HIS A 555 34.09 7.76 -30.13
C HIS A 555 35.54 7.64 -29.68
N ILE A 556 35.91 6.56 -28.98
CA ILE A 556 37.29 6.32 -28.58
C ILE A 556 38.03 5.44 -29.58
N THR A 557 39.35 5.70 -29.74
CA THR A 557 40.30 4.76 -30.30
C THR A 557 41.23 4.31 -29.17
N ILE A 558 41.64 3.06 -29.19
CA ILE A 558 42.51 2.47 -28.17
C ILE A 558 43.75 1.84 -28.74
N GLU A 559 44.84 1.91 -27.98
CA GLU A 559 45.97 1.01 -28.16
C GLU A 559 45.73 -0.25 -27.32
N LEU A 560 45.92 -1.40 -27.90
CA LEU A 560 45.95 -2.70 -27.22
C LEU A 560 47.39 -3.13 -27.01
N ALA A 561 47.88 -3.00 -25.80
CA ALA A 561 49.26 -3.28 -25.40
C ALA A 561 49.37 -4.70 -24.83
N ALA A 562 50.29 -5.51 -25.35
CA ALA A 562 50.60 -6.80 -24.76
C ALA A 562 52.08 -6.83 -24.32
N HIS A 563 52.29 -7.49 -23.17
CA HIS A 563 53.58 -7.55 -22.50
C HIS A 563 53.98 -9.00 -22.21
N THR A 564 55.28 -9.25 -22.12
CA THR A 564 55.86 -10.52 -21.66
C THR A 564 56.61 -10.34 -20.34
N ASP A 565 56.97 -11.41 -19.70
CA ASP A 565 58.06 -11.40 -18.69
C ASP A 565 59.42 -11.36 -19.38
N TYR A 566 60.50 -11.24 -18.57
CA TYR A 566 61.90 -11.10 -19.06
C TYR A 566 62.48 -12.40 -19.59
N ARG A 567 61.80 -13.55 -19.44
CA ARG A 567 62.30 -14.87 -19.86
C ARG A 567 62.25 -15.03 -21.39
N GLY A 568 63.39 -15.24 -21.99
CA GLY A 568 63.55 -15.42 -23.44
C GLY A 568 64.37 -14.32 -24.09
N ALA A 569 64.52 -14.37 -25.43
CA ALA A 569 65.20 -13.29 -26.16
C ALA A 569 64.29 -12.12 -26.39
N ASP A 570 64.78 -10.88 -26.19
CA ASP A 570 64.02 -9.61 -26.32
C ASP A 570 63.31 -9.50 -27.67
N ALA A 571 63.99 -9.82 -28.79
CA ALA A 571 63.42 -9.78 -30.14
C ALA A 571 62.24 -10.79 -30.27
N TYR A 572 62.33 -11.99 -29.62
CA TYR A 572 61.27 -12.97 -29.59
C TYR A 572 60.10 -12.47 -28.74
N ASN A 573 60.35 -11.94 -27.55
CA ASN A 573 59.35 -11.40 -26.66
C ASN A 573 58.57 -10.24 -27.30
N LEU A 574 59.27 -9.37 -28.02
CA LEU A 574 58.67 -8.29 -28.79
C LEU A 574 57.72 -8.81 -29.88
N GLN A 575 58.14 -9.78 -30.68
CA GLN A 575 57.29 -10.39 -31.71
C GLN A 575 56.14 -11.16 -31.15
N LEU A 576 56.32 -11.90 -30.05
CA LEU A 576 55.26 -12.64 -29.37
C LEU A 576 54.18 -11.72 -28.84
N SER A 577 54.59 -10.64 -28.15
CA SER A 577 53.65 -9.63 -27.64
C SER A 577 52.88 -8.92 -28.74
N GLN A 578 53.55 -8.61 -29.87
CA GLN A 578 52.86 -8.01 -31.01
C GLN A 578 51.78 -8.93 -31.58
N ARG A 579 52.08 -10.21 -31.81
CA ARG A 579 51.08 -11.21 -32.27
C ARG A 579 49.92 -11.39 -31.27
N ARG A 580 50.20 -11.29 -29.98
CA ARG A 580 49.15 -11.35 -28.92
C ARG A 580 48.20 -10.16 -29.01
N ALA A 581 48.73 -8.94 -29.12
CA ALA A 581 47.91 -7.75 -29.32
C ALA A 581 47.04 -7.83 -30.59
N GLU A 582 47.62 -8.33 -31.70
CA GLU A 582 46.87 -8.55 -32.95
C GLU A 582 45.77 -9.58 -32.82
N SER A 583 45.99 -10.62 -32.00
CA SER A 583 44.92 -11.62 -31.75
C SER A 583 43.74 -11.04 -30.99
N VAL A 584 43.97 -10.15 -30.04
CA VAL A 584 42.89 -9.41 -29.34
C VAL A 584 42.16 -8.49 -30.34
N VAL A 585 42.89 -7.77 -31.22
CA VAL A 585 42.25 -6.94 -32.25
C VAL A 585 41.37 -7.79 -33.17
N ARG A 586 41.84 -8.96 -33.63
CA ARG A 586 41.02 -9.86 -34.46
C ARG A 586 39.74 -10.29 -33.73
N TYR A 587 39.84 -10.62 -32.45
CA TYR A 587 38.68 -10.97 -31.65
C TYR A 587 37.63 -9.82 -31.58
N LEU A 588 38.08 -8.63 -31.23
CA LEU A 588 37.20 -7.45 -31.11
C LEU A 588 36.57 -7.06 -32.44
N THR A 589 37.33 -7.17 -33.52
CA THR A 589 36.83 -6.89 -34.90
C THR A 589 35.77 -7.93 -35.31
N ALA A 590 35.98 -9.22 -34.98
CA ALA A 590 34.98 -10.25 -35.22
C ALA A 590 33.69 -10.03 -34.42
N LYS A 591 33.75 -9.30 -33.30
CA LYS A 591 32.59 -8.91 -32.47
C LYS A 591 31.98 -7.56 -32.90
N GLY A 592 32.43 -7.00 -34.03
CA GLY A 592 31.86 -5.78 -34.67
C GLY A 592 32.44 -4.47 -34.20
N ILE A 593 33.63 -4.45 -33.61
CA ILE A 593 34.36 -3.21 -33.36
C ILE A 593 35.14 -2.83 -34.65
N ASP A 594 35.04 -1.57 -35.07
CA ASP A 594 35.78 -1.07 -36.24
C ASP A 594 37.30 -1.17 -36.00
N ALA A 595 38.00 -1.82 -36.91
CA ALA A 595 39.45 -1.99 -36.85
C ALA A 595 40.21 -0.66 -36.78
N ALA A 596 39.67 0.41 -37.38
CA ALA A 596 40.28 1.75 -37.34
C ALA A 596 40.30 2.37 -35.93
N ARG A 597 39.58 1.76 -35.00
CA ARG A 597 39.54 2.16 -33.57
C ARG A 597 40.59 1.42 -32.72
N LEU A 598 41.29 0.45 -33.29
CA LEU A 598 42.12 -0.52 -32.55
C LEU A 598 43.56 -0.47 -33.08
N ALA A 599 44.52 -0.14 -32.24
CA ALA A 599 45.95 -0.11 -32.57
C ALA A 599 46.68 -1.21 -31.77
N PRO A 600 47.08 -2.35 -32.38
CA PRO A 600 47.83 -3.39 -31.67
C PRO A 600 49.28 -2.95 -31.46
N LYS A 601 49.81 -3.16 -30.23
CA LYS A 601 51.18 -2.83 -29.89
C LYS A 601 51.79 -3.89 -28.95
N GLY A 602 52.86 -4.52 -29.40
CA GLY A 602 53.67 -5.38 -28.54
C GLY A 602 54.79 -4.59 -27.90
N TYR A 603 55.00 -4.75 -26.62
CA TYR A 603 56.08 -4.13 -25.85
C TYR A 603 57.12 -5.12 -25.35
N GLY A 604 56.91 -6.41 -25.56
CA GLY A 604 57.81 -7.42 -24.97
C GLY A 604 57.94 -7.21 -23.45
N GLU A 605 59.14 -7.22 -22.96
CA GLU A 605 59.53 -6.98 -21.58
C GLU A 605 59.90 -5.53 -21.27
N THR A 606 59.95 -4.65 -22.31
CA THR A 606 60.50 -3.28 -22.21
C THR A 606 59.68 -2.35 -21.29
N MET A 607 58.44 -2.74 -20.97
CA MET A 607 57.53 -1.99 -20.10
C MET A 607 57.05 -2.87 -18.95
N PRO A 608 57.92 -3.08 -17.92
CA PRO A 608 57.57 -3.87 -16.75
C PRO A 608 56.45 -3.20 -15.95
N LYS A 609 55.65 -3.98 -15.24
CA LYS A 609 54.52 -3.51 -14.39
C LYS A 609 55.08 -2.62 -13.26
N ILE A 610 54.41 -1.49 -13.07
CA ILE A 610 54.58 -0.66 -11.87
C ILE A 610 53.51 -1.06 -10.83
N VAL A 611 53.92 -1.26 -9.60
CA VAL A 611 53.05 -1.68 -8.48
C VAL A 611 52.19 -0.51 -8.03
N ASN A 612 50.89 -0.67 -8.09
CA ASN A 612 49.91 0.27 -7.55
C ASN A 612 49.34 -0.20 -6.21
N LYS A 613 48.61 0.66 -5.50
CA LYS A 613 48.03 0.39 -4.18
C LYS A 613 47.23 -0.91 -4.11
N LYS A 614 46.46 -1.22 -5.16
CA LYS A 614 45.61 -2.42 -5.20
C LYS A 614 46.38 -3.73 -5.22
N LEU A 615 47.58 -3.73 -5.81
CA LEU A 615 48.42 -4.92 -5.80
C LEU A 615 48.96 -5.23 -4.40
N LEU A 616 49.09 -4.23 -3.51
CA LEU A 616 49.55 -4.41 -2.13
C LEU A 616 48.59 -5.25 -1.29
N GLU A 617 47.27 -5.12 -1.55
CA GLU A 617 46.24 -5.90 -0.85
C GLU A 617 46.37 -7.39 -1.14
N THR A 618 46.78 -7.72 -2.36
CA THR A 618 46.89 -9.12 -2.82
C THR A 618 48.31 -9.67 -2.61
N TYR A 619 49.35 -8.80 -2.72
CA TYR A 619 50.74 -9.16 -2.66
C TYR A 619 51.51 -8.27 -1.67
N PRO A 620 51.41 -8.55 -0.36
CA PRO A 620 51.99 -7.69 0.70
C PRO A 620 53.50 -7.56 0.68
N PHE A 621 54.21 -8.38 -0.11
CA PHE A 621 55.68 -8.30 -0.25
C PHE A 621 56.14 -7.21 -1.26
N LEU A 622 55.22 -6.61 -2.00
CA LEU A 622 55.47 -5.52 -2.93
C LEU A 622 55.32 -4.15 -2.21
N HIS A 623 55.90 -3.08 -2.78
CA HIS A 623 55.70 -1.70 -2.33
C HIS A 623 55.15 -0.84 -3.45
N GLU A 624 54.36 0.13 -3.10
CA GLU A 624 53.79 1.05 -4.11
C GLU A 624 54.87 1.81 -4.83
N GLY A 625 54.80 1.82 -6.16
CA GLY A 625 55.81 2.43 -7.03
C GLY A 625 56.95 1.50 -7.48
N ASP A 626 57.07 0.29 -6.91
CA ASP A 626 58.04 -0.70 -7.39
C ASP A 626 57.81 -1.00 -8.87
N THR A 627 58.93 -1.04 -9.64
CA THR A 627 58.93 -1.41 -11.04
C THR A 627 59.46 -2.86 -11.15
N LEU A 628 58.65 -3.77 -11.65
CA LEU A 628 58.92 -5.21 -11.68
C LEU A 628 59.91 -5.56 -12.85
N THR A 629 61.10 -4.95 -12.83
CA THR A 629 62.20 -5.26 -13.74
C THR A 629 62.85 -6.59 -13.44
N GLU A 630 63.60 -7.17 -14.39
CA GLU A 630 64.40 -8.39 -14.16
C GLU A 630 65.29 -8.25 -12.89
N ALA A 631 66.02 -7.14 -12.80
CA ALA A 631 66.90 -6.85 -11.67
C ALA A 631 66.16 -6.78 -10.30
N TYR A 632 64.92 -6.32 -10.30
CA TYR A 632 64.06 -6.34 -9.14
C TYR A 632 63.62 -7.77 -8.79
N ILE A 633 63.10 -8.50 -9.78
CA ILE A 633 62.53 -9.83 -9.63
C ILE A 633 63.57 -10.83 -9.15
N MET A 634 64.76 -10.77 -9.67
CA MET A 634 65.85 -11.71 -9.31
C MET A 634 66.32 -11.63 -7.83
N ARG A 635 65.89 -10.61 -7.09
CA ARG A 635 66.12 -10.45 -5.64
C ARG A 635 65.08 -11.12 -4.77
N LEU A 636 63.99 -11.62 -5.32
CA LEU A 636 62.84 -12.19 -4.65
C LEU A 636 62.97 -13.70 -4.52
N THR A 637 62.10 -14.32 -3.70
CA THR A 637 62.05 -15.78 -3.64
C THR A 637 61.47 -16.34 -4.97
N PRO A 638 61.77 -17.62 -5.32
CA PRO A 638 61.26 -18.22 -6.57
C PRO A 638 59.74 -18.08 -6.72
N GLU A 639 58.98 -18.21 -5.66
CA GLU A 639 57.51 -18.06 -5.67
C GLU A 639 57.10 -16.61 -5.94
N GLN A 640 57.76 -15.65 -5.34
CA GLN A 640 57.55 -14.20 -5.56
C GLN A 640 57.96 -13.80 -6.97
N GLN A 641 59.06 -14.38 -7.50
CA GLN A 641 59.51 -14.16 -8.90
C GLN A 641 58.42 -14.55 -9.89
N GLU A 642 57.77 -15.71 -9.68
CA GLU A 642 56.71 -16.18 -10.58
C GLU A 642 55.45 -15.27 -10.51
N VAL A 643 55.10 -14.78 -9.34
CA VAL A 643 54.05 -13.75 -9.17
C VAL A 643 54.38 -12.50 -9.98
N CYS A 644 55.60 -11.96 -9.84
CA CYS A 644 56.00 -10.76 -10.58
C CYS A 644 56.03 -11.00 -12.10
N ASN A 645 56.51 -12.17 -12.51
CA ASN A 645 56.49 -12.56 -13.93
C ASN A 645 55.06 -12.70 -14.47
N ALA A 646 54.13 -13.23 -13.68
CA ALA A 646 52.73 -13.31 -14.05
C ALA A 646 52.09 -11.92 -14.16
N LEU A 647 52.46 -10.97 -13.32
CA LEU A 647 52.00 -9.58 -13.40
C LEU A 647 52.58 -8.85 -14.64
N ASN A 648 53.79 -9.20 -15.06
CA ASN A 648 54.39 -8.68 -16.27
C ASN A 648 53.73 -9.24 -17.56
N ARG A 649 53.32 -10.53 -17.56
CA ARG A 649 52.57 -11.13 -18.68
C ARG A 649 51.12 -10.65 -18.69
N ARG A 650 50.88 -9.47 -19.27
CA ARG A 650 49.59 -8.82 -19.25
C ARG A 650 49.17 -8.23 -20.57
N THR A 651 47.87 -7.99 -20.68
CA THR A 651 47.28 -7.21 -21.77
C THR A 651 46.63 -5.96 -21.16
N GLU A 652 46.91 -4.81 -21.71
CA GLU A 652 46.36 -3.52 -21.28
C GLU A 652 45.78 -2.80 -22.49
N PHE A 653 44.87 -1.84 -22.26
CA PHE A 653 44.51 -0.87 -23.28
C PHE A 653 44.68 0.56 -22.72
N ARG A 654 44.96 1.48 -23.61
CA ARG A 654 44.93 2.93 -23.30
C ARG A 654 44.15 3.67 -24.37
N VAL A 655 43.48 4.73 -23.99
CA VAL A 655 42.74 5.58 -24.92
C VAL A 655 43.73 6.46 -25.69
N LEU A 656 43.67 6.41 -27.01
CA LEU A 656 44.50 7.25 -27.87
C LEU A 656 43.77 8.52 -28.30
N ARG A 657 42.47 8.43 -28.57
CA ARG A 657 41.64 9.52 -29.08
C ARG A 657 40.20 9.34 -28.62
N THR A 658 39.51 10.45 -28.32
CA THR A 658 38.13 10.49 -27.85
C THR A 658 37.15 11.11 -28.85
N THR A 659 37.57 11.37 -30.06
CA THR A 659 36.82 12.11 -31.10
C THR A 659 36.61 11.32 -32.39
N TYR A 660 36.74 9.98 -32.34
CA TYR A 660 36.55 9.12 -33.50
C TYR A 660 35.14 9.28 -34.08
N GLY A 661 35.02 9.54 -35.37
CA GLY A 661 33.76 9.70 -36.09
C GLY A 661 32.97 10.97 -35.76
N LEU A 662 33.46 11.86 -34.87
CA LEU A 662 32.79 13.12 -34.55
C LEU A 662 33.08 14.23 -35.58
N TYR A 663 34.17 14.12 -36.29
CA TYR A 663 34.60 15.08 -37.32
C TYR A 663 34.96 14.36 -38.62
N ASP A 664 34.65 14.99 -39.77
CA ASP A 664 35.04 14.51 -41.08
C ASP A 664 36.52 14.76 -41.34
N LYS A 665 37.00 14.39 -42.54
CA LYS A 665 38.40 14.59 -42.97
C LYS A 665 38.82 16.07 -43.07
N ASN A 666 37.84 16.98 -43.11
CA ASN A 666 38.04 18.42 -43.20
C ASN A 666 37.88 19.11 -41.85
N GLY A 667 37.72 18.35 -40.74
CA GLY A 667 37.54 18.87 -39.39
C GLY A 667 36.14 19.44 -39.11
N GLN A 668 35.17 19.21 -40.00
CA GLN A 668 33.80 19.63 -39.77
C GLN A 668 33.04 18.57 -38.96
N PRO A 669 32.14 18.96 -38.00
CA PRO A 669 31.34 18.01 -37.25
C PRO A 669 30.50 17.14 -38.19
N THR A 670 30.61 15.82 -38.07
CA THR A 670 29.72 14.88 -38.76
C THR A 670 28.29 15.06 -38.21
N ARG A 671 27.32 15.34 -39.12
CA ARG A 671 25.90 15.44 -38.72
C ARG A 671 25.50 14.15 -38.00
N ARG A 672 24.93 14.28 -36.81
CA ARG A 672 24.26 13.16 -36.10
C ARG A 672 23.21 12.57 -37.05
N THR A 673 23.42 11.40 -37.59
CA THR A 673 22.35 10.56 -38.11
C THR A 673 21.49 10.16 -36.89
N ALA A 674 20.18 10.33 -37.03
CA ALA A 674 19.20 10.07 -36.00
C ALA A 674 19.44 8.73 -35.31
N THR A 675 19.23 8.71 -34.01
CA THR A 675 19.18 7.54 -33.15
C THR A 675 18.53 6.34 -33.84
N PRO A 676 19.11 5.13 -33.76
CA PRO A 676 18.47 3.96 -34.32
C PRO A 676 17.11 3.77 -33.62
N THR A 677 16.07 3.70 -34.42
CA THR A 677 14.72 3.26 -33.95
C THR A 677 14.88 1.90 -33.29
N PRO A 678 14.30 1.67 -32.13
CA PRO A 678 14.31 0.33 -31.52
C PRO A 678 13.68 -0.67 -32.50
N PRO A 679 14.19 -1.89 -32.58
CA PRO A 679 13.64 -2.91 -33.47
C PRO A 679 12.16 -3.12 -33.14
N PRO A 680 11.30 -3.31 -34.14
CA PRO A 680 9.89 -3.56 -33.91
C PRO A 680 9.76 -4.81 -33.03
N SER A 681 8.96 -4.69 -31.97
CA SER A 681 8.57 -5.83 -31.14
C SER A 681 8.02 -6.93 -32.06
N LYS A 682 8.60 -8.13 -32.02
CA LYS A 682 8.01 -9.29 -32.65
C LYS A 682 6.61 -9.46 -32.09
N LYS A 683 5.59 -9.29 -32.94
CA LYS A 683 4.24 -9.79 -32.65
C LYS A 683 4.39 -11.29 -32.41
N ALA A 684 3.88 -11.75 -31.29
CA ALA A 684 3.65 -13.16 -31.06
C ALA A 684 2.67 -13.62 -32.14
N ASP A 685 3.08 -14.56 -32.97
CA ASP A 685 2.19 -15.29 -33.87
C ASP A 685 1.17 -16.02 -32.97
N SER A 686 -0.09 -15.68 -33.16
CA SER A 686 -1.22 -16.43 -32.61
C SER A 686 -1.34 -17.74 -33.39
N ASP A 687 -0.77 -18.81 -32.85
CA ASP A 687 -1.13 -20.16 -33.28
C ASP A 687 -2.54 -20.46 -32.78
N GLU A 688 -3.45 -20.59 -33.77
CA GLU A 688 -4.78 -21.14 -33.62
C GLU A 688 -4.70 -22.54 -33.01
N LEU A 689 -5.28 -22.72 -31.82
CA LEU A 689 -5.62 -24.03 -31.28
C LEU A 689 -6.99 -24.42 -31.83
N GLU A 690 -6.98 -25.30 -32.86
CA GLU A 690 -8.15 -26.08 -33.27
C GLU A 690 -8.67 -26.92 -32.10
N TYR A 691 -9.94 -26.72 -31.75
CA TYR A 691 -10.72 -27.68 -30.95
C TYR A 691 -11.08 -28.87 -31.83
N VAL A 692 -10.64 -30.04 -31.43
CA VAL A 692 -11.22 -31.33 -31.86
C VAL A 692 -12.07 -31.84 -30.70
N GLU A 693 -13.30 -32.28 -31.05
CA GLU A 693 -14.43 -32.77 -30.26
C GLU A 693 -14.16 -33.55 -28.98
#